data_8ed46a7b360776cfa9dfa7facc9bde82
#
_entry.id   8ed46a7b360776cfa9dfa7facc9bde82
#
_cell.length_a   1.000
_cell.length_b   1.000
_cell.length_c   1.000
_cell.angle_alpha   90.00
_cell.angle_beta   90.00
_cell.angle_gamma   90.00
#
_symmetry.space_group_name_H-M   'P 1'
#
loop_
_entity.id
_entity.type
_entity.pdbx_description
1 polymer ?
#
loop_
_entity_poly.entity_id
_entity_poly.type
_entity_poly.pdbx_seq_one_letter_code
_entity_poly.pdbx_strand_id
1 'polypeptide(L)'
;MAIIERPASDALTYADADAAVTATSSYGYLRRPVESTGWRSWAFTVDHKKIGIMYGVTAMIFFVVGGLEAGLIRLQLAGPEGSILSADKYNQMFTMHATTMVFLFVMPMAAAFANYFIPLQIGARDVAFPRLNSLSFWVFIFGGLFLNSSWLLGGGADGGWFMYAPNSDVPFSPGNGVDFWGLGLQITGIASLVGAINLIVTVLNMRAPGMSLMKMPIFTWMAFVVQFLLLFAIPVITVALFLLMFQRSYDATFFSVEEGADPLLWQHLFWIFGHPEVYILVLPSFGIISEVLPVFSKKPLFGYPFVVFSGAAIGFVGWGVWAHHMFASGLGPVSVAVFSVATMAIAVPTGVKIINWTLTMWGGKLQFTTAMLFAIGLIVQFTIGGLSGVTHSVAPSDTQQTDTYYIVAHFHYVIFGGAVLGIFSGLYYWWPKVFGRMLNEKLGKWNFWVMIIGMNLTFGPMHIVGLQGQPRRMYQWTENRAGEGPFNIATWNFVATVGTFVLAVGVLLFFINAFISKEKAPLDPWDARSLEWLTTSPPKEHNFDRTPTVHALDEVFHRKYEDVGEGDEHNYVQRATLEELLLEEEAHADAHIHLPGPSYWPIVLAFGLPVMAYGVIYTTWLIVIGAAIVVAAMFGWALEPADSEPADFDPPPTDGGESTSKELANV
;
A
#
# COMPACT_ATOMS: atom_id res chain seq x y z
N MET A 1 14.57 -50.05 -25.92
CA MET A 1 13.43 -49.17 -26.12
C MET A 1 12.23 -50.06 -26.40
N ALA A 2 11.51 -50.50 -25.38
CA ALA A 2 10.40 -51.41 -25.50
C ALA A 2 9.11 -50.62 -25.29
N ILE A 3 8.29 -50.59 -26.33
CA ILE A 3 6.95 -50.01 -26.28
C ILE A 3 6.06 -50.99 -25.55
N ILE A 4 5.60 -50.65 -24.37
CA ILE A 4 4.60 -51.41 -23.63
C ILE A 4 3.23 -50.95 -24.13
N GLU A 5 2.57 -51.74 -24.93
CA GLU A 5 1.16 -51.54 -25.28
C GLU A 5 0.31 -51.72 -23.99
N ARG A 6 -0.46 -50.73 -23.63
CA ARG A 6 -1.49 -50.85 -22.62
C ARG A 6 -2.67 -51.67 -23.18
N PRO A 7 -3.20 -52.65 -22.46
CA PRO A 7 -4.45 -53.29 -22.87
C PRO A 7 -5.60 -52.26 -22.85
N ALA A 8 -6.47 -52.35 -23.84
CA ALA A 8 -7.71 -51.58 -23.88
C ALA A 8 -8.53 -51.93 -22.63
N SER A 9 -8.58 -51.04 -21.68
CA SER A 9 -9.48 -51.14 -20.53
C SER A 9 -10.86 -50.65 -20.93
N ASP A 10 -11.83 -51.42 -20.52
CA ASP A 10 -13.27 -51.24 -20.70
C ASP A 10 -13.69 -49.77 -20.60
N ALA A 11 -14.46 -49.30 -21.57
CA ALA A 11 -15.10 -48.01 -21.58
C ALA A 11 -16.06 -47.93 -20.37
N LEU A 12 -15.62 -47.28 -19.31
CA LEU A 12 -16.53 -46.80 -18.28
C LEU A 12 -17.57 -45.92 -18.96
N THR A 13 -18.85 -46.28 -18.82
CA THR A 13 -19.94 -45.47 -19.36
C THR A 13 -19.98 -44.13 -18.61
N TYR A 14 -20.41 -43.07 -19.28
CA TYR A 14 -20.53 -41.73 -18.69
C TYR A 14 -21.31 -41.72 -17.38
N ALA A 15 -22.27 -42.63 -17.19
CA ALA A 15 -23.04 -42.81 -15.97
C ALA A 15 -22.18 -43.31 -14.76
N ASP A 16 -21.13 -44.11 -15.03
CA ASP A 16 -20.23 -44.61 -13.96
C ASP A 16 -19.20 -43.53 -13.54
N ALA A 17 -18.86 -42.64 -14.47
CA ALA A 17 -18.00 -41.48 -14.16
C ALA A 17 -18.72 -40.46 -13.27
N ASP A 18 -20.00 -40.17 -13.54
CA ASP A 18 -20.82 -39.29 -12.68
C ASP A 18 -21.09 -39.90 -11.29
N ALA A 19 -21.29 -41.22 -11.21
CA ALA A 19 -21.44 -41.91 -9.92
C ALA A 19 -20.15 -41.93 -9.12
N ALA A 20 -18.98 -41.99 -9.75
CA ALA A 20 -17.67 -41.92 -9.09
C ALA A 20 -17.36 -40.49 -8.61
N VAL A 21 -17.73 -39.45 -9.39
CA VAL A 21 -17.58 -38.04 -9.01
C VAL A 21 -18.50 -37.70 -7.83
N THR A 22 -19.75 -38.20 -7.83
CA THR A 22 -20.68 -37.97 -6.72
C THR A 22 -20.28 -38.73 -5.43
N ALA A 23 -19.58 -39.84 -5.52
CA ALA A 23 -19.10 -40.59 -4.36
C ALA A 23 -17.92 -39.93 -3.63
N THR A 24 -17.10 -39.12 -4.32
CA THR A 24 -15.96 -38.40 -3.70
C THR A 24 -16.36 -37.11 -2.99
N SER A 25 -17.58 -36.62 -3.17
CA SER A 25 -18.09 -35.38 -2.56
C SER A 25 -18.56 -35.54 -1.09
N SER A 26 -18.44 -36.73 -0.49
CA SER A 26 -19.04 -37.04 0.83
C SER A 26 -18.19 -36.68 2.05
N TYR A 27 -16.98 -36.15 1.92
CA TYR A 27 -16.16 -35.71 3.05
C TYR A 27 -16.56 -34.31 3.50
N GLY A 28 -17.65 -34.20 4.29
CA GLY A 28 -18.30 -32.95 4.66
C GLY A 28 -17.48 -31.93 5.44
N TYR A 29 -16.34 -32.31 6.01
CA TYR A 29 -15.50 -31.42 6.83
C TYR A 29 -14.48 -30.60 6.02
N LEU A 30 -14.21 -30.97 4.77
CA LEU A 30 -13.20 -30.32 3.93
C LEU A 30 -13.82 -29.63 2.69
N ARG A 31 -15.13 -29.44 2.66
CA ARG A 31 -15.80 -28.73 1.58
C ARG A 31 -15.45 -27.24 1.63
N ARG A 32 -15.17 -26.67 0.47
CA ARG A 32 -15.05 -25.22 0.34
C ARG A 32 -16.39 -24.53 0.66
N PRO A 33 -16.36 -23.26 1.12
CA PRO A 33 -17.60 -22.48 1.22
C PRO A 33 -18.24 -22.42 -0.18
N VAL A 34 -19.52 -22.73 -0.25
CA VAL A 34 -20.32 -22.42 -1.45
C VAL A 34 -20.41 -20.91 -1.56
N GLU A 35 -20.50 -20.37 -2.78
CA GLU A 35 -20.70 -18.93 -3.00
C GLU A 35 -21.71 -18.35 -2.01
N SER A 36 -21.19 -17.53 -1.10
CA SER A 36 -21.99 -16.97 -0.02
C SER A 36 -22.33 -15.53 -0.35
N THR A 37 -23.59 -15.15 -0.14
CA THR A 37 -24.04 -13.76 -0.23
C THR A 37 -23.73 -12.99 1.06
N GLY A 38 -23.74 -11.66 1.01
CA GLY A 38 -23.53 -10.81 2.17
C GLY A 38 -22.10 -10.83 2.72
N TRP A 39 -21.95 -10.71 4.05
CA TRP A 39 -20.63 -10.59 4.69
C TRP A 39 -19.72 -11.82 4.47
N ARG A 40 -20.28 -13.02 4.28
CA ARG A 40 -19.52 -14.26 4.06
C ARG A 40 -18.78 -14.24 2.73
N SER A 41 -19.35 -13.62 1.69
CA SER A 41 -18.71 -13.47 0.38
C SER A 41 -17.45 -12.59 0.43
N TRP A 42 -17.28 -11.79 1.49
CA TRP A 42 -16.08 -11.01 1.76
C TRP A 42 -15.12 -11.77 2.67
N ALA A 43 -15.63 -12.41 3.72
CA ALA A 43 -14.79 -13.08 4.71
C ALA A 43 -13.99 -14.26 4.14
N PHE A 44 -14.54 -14.99 3.19
CA PHE A 44 -13.93 -16.19 2.62
C PHE A 44 -13.44 -16.00 1.18
N THR A 45 -13.48 -14.77 0.68
CA THR A 45 -13.06 -14.44 -0.68
C THR A 45 -11.59 -14.76 -0.94
N VAL A 46 -11.31 -15.13 -2.18
CA VAL A 46 -9.96 -15.20 -2.75
C VAL A 46 -9.80 -14.25 -3.93
N ASP A 47 -10.87 -13.57 -4.36
CA ASP A 47 -10.87 -12.57 -5.42
C ASP A 47 -9.96 -11.38 -5.04
N HIS A 48 -8.94 -11.14 -5.85
CA HIS A 48 -7.97 -10.08 -5.63
C HIS A 48 -8.58 -8.68 -5.54
N LYS A 49 -9.72 -8.43 -6.22
CA LYS A 49 -10.41 -7.14 -6.20
C LYS A 49 -11.11 -6.89 -4.86
N LYS A 50 -11.85 -7.89 -4.36
CA LYS A 50 -12.46 -7.80 -3.03
C LYS A 50 -11.41 -7.64 -1.94
N ILE A 51 -10.31 -8.40 -2.02
CA ILE A 51 -9.16 -8.29 -1.10
C ILE A 51 -8.55 -6.89 -1.17
N GLY A 52 -8.35 -6.33 -2.38
CA GLY A 52 -7.87 -4.97 -2.55
C GLY A 52 -8.77 -3.92 -1.90
N ILE A 53 -10.10 -4.05 -2.04
CA ILE A 53 -11.07 -3.18 -1.37
C ILE A 53 -10.99 -3.33 0.15
N MET A 54 -10.88 -4.56 0.67
CA MET A 54 -10.76 -4.83 2.10
C MET A 54 -9.49 -4.19 2.69
N TYR A 55 -8.34 -4.29 2.02
CA TYR A 55 -7.13 -3.58 2.39
C TYR A 55 -7.34 -2.06 2.41
N GLY A 56 -7.94 -1.49 1.35
CA GLY A 56 -8.18 -0.06 1.22
C GLY A 56 -9.10 0.49 2.31
N VAL A 57 -10.23 -0.17 2.59
CA VAL A 57 -11.17 0.23 3.64
C VAL A 57 -10.50 0.16 5.02
N THR A 58 -9.79 -0.93 5.31
CA THR A 58 -9.08 -1.10 6.59
C THR A 58 -8.00 -0.05 6.77
N ALA A 59 -7.20 0.22 5.73
CA ALA A 59 -6.18 1.26 5.74
C ALA A 59 -6.79 2.66 5.98
N MET A 60 -7.92 2.98 5.36
CA MET A 60 -8.60 4.27 5.59
C MET A 60 -9.16 4.39 7.02
N ILE A 61 -9.58 3.31 7.66
CA ILE A 61 -9.95 3.30 9.08
C ILE A 61 -8.73 3.63 9.94
N PHE A 62 -7.59 2.98 9.70
CA PHE A 62 -6.35 3.28 10.43
C PHE A 62 -5.81 4.68 10.13
N PHE A 63 -6.04 5.23 8.94
CA PHE A 63 -5.73 6.63 8.64
C PHE A 63 -6.48 7.60 9.55
N VAL A 64 -7.75 7.32 9.82
CA VAL A 64 -8.54 8.13 10.78
C VAL A 64 -8.00 7.95 12.20
N VAL A 65 -7.69 6.72 12.63
CA VAL A 65 -7.13 6.45 13.97
C VAL A 65 -5.82 7.21 14.17
N GLY A 66 -4.84 7.03 13.28
CA GLY A 66 -3.56 7.74 13.36
C GLY A 66 -3.70 9.26 13.22
N GLY A 67 -4.71 9.73 12.46
CA GLY A 67 -5.06 11.15 12.35
C GLY A 67 -5.57 11.74 13.67
N LEU A 68 -6.38 11.00 14.43
CA LEU A 68 -6.85 11.39 15.75
C LEU A 68 -5.68 11.47 16.77
N GLU A 69 -4.77 10.48 16.71
CA GLU A 69 -3.54 10.49 17.51
C GLU A 69 -2.70 11.75 17.22
N ALA A 70 -2.51 12.10 15.93
CA ALA A 70 -1.83 13.33 15.52
C ALA A 70 -2.53 14.61 16.02
N GLY A 71 -3.86 14.62 15.98
CA GLY A 71 -4.66 15.73 16.50
C GLY A 71 -4.41 15.97 17.99
N LEU A 72 -4.34 14.90 18.80
CA LEU A 72 -4.03 14.99 20.23
C LEU A 72 -2.60 15.49 20.48
N ILE A 73 -1.62 15.02 19.71
CA ILE A 73 -0.23 15.53 19.75
C ILE A 73 -0.21 17.04 19.49
N ARG A 74 -0.91 17.51 18.48
CA ARG A 74 -0.93 18.93 18.13
C ARG A 74 -1.67 19.80 19.15
N LEU A 75 -2.78 19.29 19.72
CA LEU A 75 -3.47 19.97 20.81
C LEU A 75 -2.58 20.13 22.03
N GLN A 76 -1.82 19.10 22.41
CA GLN A 76 -0.86 19.14 23.51
C GLN A 76 0.19 20.23 23.31
N LEU A 77 0.61 20.47 22.06
CA LEU A 77 1.66 21.43 21.71
C LEU A 77 1.12 22.78 21.22
N ALA A 78 -0.18 23.04 21.32
CA ALA A 78 -0.79 24.27 20.82
C ALA A 78 -0.32 25.53 21.55
N GLY A 79 0.05 25.40 22.82
CA GLY A 79 0.56 26.45 23.67
C GLY A 79 1.64 25.94 24.64
N PRO A 80 2.27 26.86 25.39
CA PRO A 80 3.22 26.48 26.43
C PRO A 80 2.52 25.67 27.52
N GLU A 81 3.29 24.82 28.20
CA GLU A 81 2.84 24.04 29.37
C GLU A 81 1.53 23.26 29.13
N GLY A 82 1.39 22.69 27.92
CA GLY A 82 0.22 21.88 27.56
C GLY A 82 -0.04 20.77 28.59
N SER A 83 -1.32 20.59 28.98
CA SER A 83 -1.73 19.68 30.05
C SER A 83 -2.77 18.64 29.62
N ILE A 84 -2.99 18.47 28.31
CA ILE A 84 -3.96 17.52 27.76
C ILE A 84 -3.49 16.08 27.94
N LEU A 85 -2.20 15.83 27.72
CA LEU A 85 -1.57 14.52 27.82
C LEU A 85 -0.46 14.53 28.88
N SER A 86 -0.35 13.46 29.68
CA SER A 86 0.85 13.21 30.47
C SER A 86 2.03 12.89 29.54
N ALA A 87 3.28 12.97 30.06
CA ALA A 87 4.48 12.63 29.32
C ALA A 87 4.40 11.21 28.70
N ASP A 88 4.00 10.22 29.51
CA ASP A 88 3.84 8.83 29.05
C ASP A 88 2.79 8.69 27.95
N LYS A 89 1.62 9.34 28.12
CA LYS A 89 0.57 9.30 27.09
C LYS A 89 0.99 10.01 25.81
N TYR A 90 1.76 11.08 25.91
CA TYR A 90 2.32 11.76 24.75
C TYR A 90 3.31 10.86 23.99
N ASN A 91 4.20 10.15 24.73
CA ASN A 91 5.14 9.20 24.15
C ASN A 91 4.41 8.05 23.42
N GLN A 92 3.34 7.53 24.03
CA GLN A 92 2.49 6.53 23.38
C GLN A 92 1.81 7.11 22.13
N MET A 93 1.26 8.33 22.18
CA MET A 93 0.56 8.95 21.04
C MET A 93 1.47 9.13 19.84
N PHE A 94 2.67 9.70 19.96
CA PHE A 94 3.53 9.89 18.79
C PHE A 94 4.11 8.58 18.26
N THR A 95 4.32 7.58 19.14
CA THR A 95 4.77 6.25 18.74
C THR A 95 3.70 5.52 17.92
N MET A 96 2.49 5.49 18.46
CA MET A 96 1.38 4.79 17.82
C MET A 96 0.89 5.51 16.55
N HIS A 97 0.86 6.86 16.56
CA HIS A 97 0.59 7.66 15.34
C HIS A 97 1.52 7.26 14.20
N ALA A 98 2.82 7.28 14.43
CA ALA A 98 3.78 6.97 13.37
C ALA A 98 3.68 5.49 12.92
N THR A 99 3.55 4.55 13.87
CA THR A 99 3.39 3.12 13.58
C THR A 99 2.11 2.86 12.78
N THR A 100 0.99 3.45 13.20
CA THR A 100 -0.31 3.30 12.52
C THR A 100 -0.25 3.89 11.09
N MET A 101 0.31 5.09 10.92
CA MET A 101 0.38 5.73 9.62
C MET A 101 1.28 5.00 8.63
N VAL A 102 2.42 4.48 9.07
CA VAL A 102 3.37 3.77 8.21
C VAL A 102 2.87 2.37 7.89
N PHE A 103 2.67 1.53 8.91
CA PHE A 103 2.44 0.09 8.75
C PHE A 103 0.96 -0.29 8.56
N LEU A 104 0.01 0.54 9.01
CA LEU A 104 -1.41 0.19 8.95
C LEU A 104 -2.21 1.06 7.97
N PHE A 105 -1.63 2.16 7.47
CA PHE A 105 -2.28 3.00 6.46
C PHE A 105 -1.53 3.02 5.12
N VAL A 106 -0.31 3.61 5.04
CA VAL A 106 0.33 3.87 3.73
C VAL A 106 0.73 2.58 3.03
N MET A 107 1.41 1.65 3.71
CA MET A 107 1.77 0.35 3.13
C MET A 107 0.55 -0.47 2.71
N PRO A 108 -0.49 -0.66 3.56
CA PRO A 108 -1.67 -1.42 3.17
C PRO A 108 -2.50 -0.76 2.08
N MET A 109 -2.50 0.57 1.98
CA MET A 109 -3.13 1.27 0.87
C MET A 109 -2.40 1.01 -0.45
N ALA A 110 -1.06 0.98 -0.43
CA ALA A 110 -0.28 0.55 -1.59
C ALA A 110 -0.59 -0.92 -1.97
N ALA A 111 -0.73 -1.80 -0.98
CA ALA A 111 -1.16 -3.19 -1.20
C ALA A 111 -2.58 -3.28 -1.76
N ALA A 112 -3.50 -2.41 -1.34
CA ALA A 112 -4.86 -2.32 -1.87
C ALA A 112 -4.86 -2.02 -3.37
N PHE A 113 -4.14 -0.97 -3.78
CA PHE A 113 -3.98 -0.64 -5.19
C PHE A 113 -3.27 -1.75 -5.98
N ALA A 114 -2.20 -2.32 -5.44
CA ALA A 114 -1.44 -3.38 -6.10
C ALA A 114 -2.31 -4.63 -6.33
N ASN A 115 -3.02 -5.08 -5.29
CA ASN A 115 -3.92 -6.23 -5.40
C ASN A 115 -5.03 -5.99 -6.41
N TYR A 116 -5.64 -4.80 -6.40
CA TYR A 116 -6.76 -4.51 -7.31
C TYR A 116 -6.29 -4.35 -8.76
N PHE A 117 -5.23 -3.57 -9.01
CA PHE A 117 -4.90 -3.10 -10.35
C PHE A 117 -3.78 -3.88 -11.06
N ILE A 118 -2.84 -4.53 -10.35
CA ILE A 118 -1.77 -5.25 -11.04
C ILE A 118 -2.33 -6.35 -11.95
N PRO A 119 -3.23 -7.26 -11.52
CA PRO A 119 -3.78 -8.26 -12.43
C PRO A 119 -4.49 -7.63 -13.63
N LEU A 120 -5.28 -6.56 -13.40
CA LEU A 120 -5.97 -5.84 -14.48
C LEU A 120 -5.00 -5.16 -15.45
N GLN A 121 -3.93 -4.54 -14.95
CA GLN A 121 -2.94 -3.84 -15.77
C GLN A 121 -2.06 -4.79 -16.59
N ILE A 122 -1.84 -6.00 -16.11
CA ILE A 122 -1.04 -7.00 -16.85
C ILE A 122 -1.89 -7.96 -17.67
N GLY A 123 -3.23 -7.83 -17.66
CA GLY A 123 -4.15 -8.70 -18.41
C GLY A 123 -4.35 -10.08 -17.78
N ALA A 124 -4.10 -10.24 -16.47
CA ALA A 124 -4.29 -11.47 -15.73
C ALA A 124 -5.72 -11.56 -15.17
N ARG A 125 -6.24 -12.78 -15.06
CA ARG A 125 -7.56 -13.04 -14.47
C ARG A 125 -7.57 -13.00 -12.96
N ASP A 126 -6.47 -13.33 -12.30
CA ASP A 126 -6.27 -13.27 -10.85
C ASP A 126 -4.78 -13.15 -10.52
N VAL A 127 -4.44 -13.10 -9.24
CA VAL A 127 -3.06 -13.24 -8.75
C VAL A 127 -2.61 -14.70 -8.80
N ALA A 128 -1.29 -14.96 -8.73
CA ALA A 128 -0.73 -16.30 -8.84
C ALA A 128 -1.19 -17.25 -7.70
N PHE A 129 -1.37 -16.71 -6.49
CA PHE A 129 -1.74 -17.49 -5.30
C PHE A 129 -2.94 -16.85 -4.56
N PRO A 130 -4.20 -17.04 -5.03
CA PRO A 130 -5.37 -16.34 -4.49
C PRO A 130 -5.66 -16.64 -3.03
N ARG A 131 -5.51 -17.88 -2.57
CA ARG A 131 -5.65 -18.24 -1.14
C ARG A 131 -4.58 -17.59 -0.26
N LEU A 132 -3.36 -17.51 -0.77
CA LEU A 132 -2.27 -16.82 -0.09
C LEU A 132 -2.53 -15.30 0.01
N ASN A 133 -3.17 -14.73 -1.01
CA ASN A 133 -3.62 -13.35 -1.01
C ASN A 133 -4.66 -13.06 0.08
N SER A 134 -5.65 -13.96 0.21
CA SER A 134 -6.62 -13.90 1.31
C SER A 134 -5.94 -14.00 2.68
N LEU A 135 -4.96 -14.89 2.84
CA LEU A 135 -4.17 -15.02 4.06
C LEU A 135 -3.45 -13.71 4.40
N SER A 136 -2.80 -13.06 3.41
CA SER A 136 -2.06 -11.82 3.65
C SER A 136 -2.95 -10.73 4.22
N PHE A 137 -4.18 -10.59 3.72
CA PHE A 137 -5.15 -9.63 4.28
C PHE A 137 -5.53 -9.95 5.72
N TRP A 138 -5.88 -11.22 6.03
CA TRP A 138 -6.32 -11.59 7.36
C TRP A 138 -5.21 -11.49 8.40
N VAL A 139 -3.98 -11.84 8.02
CA VAL A 139 -2.80 -11.65 8.89
C VAL A 139 -2.55 -10.16 9.13
N PHE A 140 -2.68 -9.31 8.12
CA PHE A 140 -2.56 -7.87 8.27
C PHE A 140 -3.56 -7.28 9.26
N ILE A 141 -4.87 -7.57 9.09
CA ILE A 141 -5.89 -6.98 9.97
C ILE A 141 -5.79 -7.50 11.40
N PHE A 142 -5.56 -8.81 11.59
CA PHE A 142 -5.40 -9.37 12.94
C PHE A 142 -4.13 -8.87 13.62
N GLY A 143 -3.03 -8.70 12.89
CA GLY A 143 -1.82 -8.08 13.42
C GLY A 143 -2.02 -6.61 13.80
N GLY A 144 -2.70 -5.84 12.96
CA GLY A 144 -3.05 -4.45 13.25
C GLY A 144 -3.99 -4.28 14.44
N LEU A 145 -5.00 -5.15 14.57
CA LEU A 145 -5.90 -5.17 15.71
C LEU A 145 -5.18 -5.59 16.99
N PHE A 146 -4.30 -6.60 16.91
CA PHE A 146 -3.46 -7.02 18.03
C PHE A 146 -2.58 -5.87 18.52
N LEU A 147 -1.88 -5.18 17.63
CA LEU A 147 -1.04 -4.03 17.97
C LEU A 147 -1.85 -2.93 18.68
N ASN A 148 -3.02 -2.58 18.14
CA ASN A 148 -3.86 -1.54 18.71
C ASN A 148 -4.61 -1.96 19.99
N SER A 149 -4.77 -3.28 20.25
CA SER A 149 -5.35 -3.77 21.51
C SER A 149 -4.52 -3.39 22.73
N SER A 150 -3.25 -3.03 22.56
CA SER A 150 -2.39 -2.46 23.59
C SER A 150 -3.02 -1.29 24.33
N TRP A 151 -3.76 -0.42 23.63
CA TRP A 151 -4.48 0.70 24.25
C TRP A 151 -5.47 0.28 25.35
N LEU A 152 -6.06 -0.90 25.20
CA LEU A 152 -7.02 -1.47 26.16
C LEU A 152 -6.33 -2.32 27.23
N LEU A 153 -5.10 -2.78 26.97
CA LEU A 153 -4.41 -3.80 27.77
C LEU A 153 -3.10 -3.27 28.41
N GLY A 154 -3.06 -2.01 28.82
CA GLY A 154 -1.97 -1.42 29.56
C GLY A 154 -1.33 -0.18 28.93
N GLY A 155 -1.65 0.14 27.70
CA GLY A 155 -1.15 1.32 26.99
C GLY A 155 -0.37 0.97 25.73
N GLY A 156 -0.28 1.92 24.80
CA GLY A 156 0.48 1.80 23.58
C GLY A 156 1.99 1.78 23.82
N ALA A 157 2.75 1.41 22.81
CA ALA A 157 4.20 1.54 22.82
C ALA A 157 4.64 3.01 22.93
N ASP A 158 5.79 3.29 23.56
CA ASP A 158 6.21 4.62 23.98
C ASP A 158 7.65 5.02 23.54
N GLY A 159 8.41 4.09 22.93
CA GLY A 159 9.81 4.29 22.54
C GLY A 159 10.02 5.00 21.18
N GLY A 160 8.97 5.50 20.54
CA GLY A 160 9.00 5.99 19.16
C GLY A 160 8.88 4.84 18.14
N TRP A 161 8.48 5.14 16.88
CA TRP A 161 8.23 4.11 15.87
C TRP A 161 9.45 3.27 15.46
N PHE A 162 10.66 3.73 15.76
CA PHE A 162 11.90 2.99 15.52
C PHE A 162 12.47 2.32 16.78
N MET A 163 11.82 2.43 17.95
CA MET A 163 12.07 1.65 19.16
C MET A 163 13.54 1.48 19.53
N TYR A 164 14.32 2.54 19.58
CA TYR A 164 15.75 2.43 19.89
C TYR A 164 16.01 1.82 21.27
N ALA A 165 16.83 0.78 21.30
CA ALA A 165 17.45 0.32 22.52
C ALA A 165 18.47 1.36 23.03
N PRO A 166 18.62 1.54 24.36
CA PRO A 166 17.97 0.80 25.45
C PRO A 166 16.57 1.28 25.83
N ASN A 167 16.06 2.40 25.27
CA ASN A 167 14.76 2.97 25.66
C ASN A 167 13.59 2.01 25.49
N SER A 168 13.68 1.08 24.53
CA SER A 168 12.67 0.04 24.29
C SER A 168 12.77 -1.16 25.23
N ASP A 169 13.78 -1.21 26.09
CA ASP A 169 13.95 -2.30 27.03
C ASP A 169 13.15 -2.10 28.33
N VAL A 170 12.97 -3.17 29.08
CA VAL A 170 12.12 -3.23 30.30
C VAL A 170 12.45 -2.15 31.34
N PRO A 171 13.73 -1.81 31.65
CA PRO A 171 14.04 -0.76 32.60
C PRO A 171 13.48 0.61 32.24
N PHE A 172 13.29 0.92 30.96
CA PHE A 172 12.85 2.22 30.47
C PHE A 172 11.41 2.22 29.94
N SER A 173 10.96 1.08 29.42
CA SER A 173 9.59 0.84 28.93
C SER A 173 9.04 -0.44 29.56
N PRO A 174 8.69 -0.42 30.86
CA PRO A 174 8.32 -1.63 31.60
C PRO A 174 6.95 -2.20 31.23
N GLY A 175 6.11 -1.43 30.55
CA GLY A 175 4.79 -1.89 30.10
C GLY A 175 4.85 -2.82 28.90
N ASN A 176 3.77 -3.57 28.68
CA ASN A 176 3.66 -4.51 27.55
C ASN A 176 3.46 -3.83 26.17
N GLY A 177 3.37 -2.49 26.11
CA GLY A 177 3.13 -1.75 24.86
C GLY A 177 4.17 -2.05 23.78
N VAL A 178 5.46 -2.13 24.16
CA VAL A 178 6.56 -2.48 23.25
C VAL A 178 6.43 -3.93 22.75
N ASP A 179 5.95 -4.86 23.58
CA ASP A 179 5.75 -6.26 23.21
C ASP A 179 4.58 -6.39 22.21
N PHE A 180 3.49 -5.66 22.43
CA PHE A 180 2.41 -5.55 21.44
C PHE A 180 2.88 -4.96 20.12
N TRP A 181 3.71 -3.93 20.16
CA TRP A 181 4.28 -3.31 18.98
C TRP A 181 5.17 -4.29 18.20
N GLY A 182 6.12 -4.95 18.89
CA GLY A 182 7.06 -5.88 18.27
C GLY A 182 6.39 -7.10 17.65
N LEU A 183 5.51 -7.78 18.41
CA LEU A 183 4.76 -8.94 17.94
C LEU A 183 3.75 -8.56 16.86
N GLY A 184 3.09 -7.41 16.98
CA GLY A 184 2.15 -6.92 15.95
C GLY A 184 2.85 -6.65 14.62
N LEU A 185 4.05 -6.05 14.64
CA LEU A 185 4.85 -5.84 13.44
C LEU A 185 5.38 -7.17 12.85
N GLN A 186 5.73 -8.16 13.67
CA GLN A 186 6.10 -9.49 13.17
C GLN A 186 4.93 -10.16 12.44
N ILE A 187 3.72 -10.10 13.00
CA ILE A 187 2.52 -10.64 12.36
C ILE A 187 2.24 -9.91 11.04
N THR A 188 2.20 -8.59 11.02
CA THR A 188 1.95 -7.82 9.79
C THR A 188 3.09 -7.97 8.77
N GLY A 189 4.33 -8.23 9.22
CA GLY A 189 5.47 -8.56 8.37
C GLY A 189 5.27 -9.84 7.59
N ILE A 190 4.65 -10.88 8.18
CA ILE A 190 4.28 -12.11 7.46
C ILE A 190 3.33 -11.78 6.31
N ALA A 191 2.33 -10.94 6.54
CA ALA A 191 1.39 -10.50 5.50
C ALA A 191 2.13 -9.84 4.32
N SER A 192 3.08 -8.96 4.63
CA SER A 192 3.87 -8.23 3.62
C SER A 192 4.74 -9.17 2.79
N LEU A 193 5.41 -10.14 3.40
CA LEU A 193 6.24 -11.14 2.69
C LEU A 193 5.39 -12.02 1.77
N VAL A 194 4.28 -12.53 2.29
CA VAL A 194 3.36 -13.38 1.52
C VAL A 194 2.80 -12.62 0.32
N GLY A 195 2.37 -11.37 0.52
CA GLY A 195 1.90 -10.49 -0.54
C GLY A 195 2.99 -10.20 -1.58
N ALA A 196 4.22 -9.93 -1.12
CA ALA A 196 5.35 -9.65 -2.00
C ALA A 196 5.67 -10.83 -2.93
N ILE A 197 5.79 -12.04 -2.38
CA ILE A 197 6.02 -13.25 -3.17
C ILE A 197 4.91 -13.45 -4.20
N ASN A 198 3.65 -13.31 -3.77
CA ASN A 198 2.50 -13.49 -4.65
C ASN A 198 2.54 -12.50 -5.85
N LEU A 199 2.74 -11.21 -5.59
CA LEU A 199 2.76 -10.20 -6.64
C LEU A 199 4.00 -10.31 -7.55
N ILE A 200 5.17 -10.70 -7.03
CA ILE A 200 6.34 -10.99 -7.86
C ILE A 200 6.02 -12.11 -8.86
N VAL A 201 5.49 -13.22 -8.37
CA VAL A 201 5.14 -14.37 -9.23
C VAL A 201 4.04 -14.00 -10.23
N THR A 202 3.02 -13.25 -9.80
CA THR A 202 1.94 -12.75 -10.66
C THR A 202 2.52 -11.91 -11.82
N VAL A 203 3.34 -10.91 -11.52
CA VAL A 203 3.93 -10.05 -12.56
C VAL A 203 4.88 -10.82 -13.48
N LEU A 204 5.67 -11.75 -12.96
CA LEU A 204 6.61 -12.50 -13.81
C LEU A 204 5.92 -13.53 -14.72
N ASN A 205 4.91 -14.23 -14.22
CA ASN A 205 4.37 -15.41 -14.89
C ASN A 205 3.00 -15.21 -15.56
N MET A 206 2.24 -14.17 -15.18
CA MET A 206 0.83 -14.04 -15.60
C MET A 206 0.58 -12.83 -16.51
N ARG A 207 1.63 -12.19 -17.03
CA ARG A 207 1.45 -11.11 -18.02
C ARG A 207 0.76 -11.65 -19.28
N ALA A 208 -0.16 -10.86 -19.81
CA ALA A 208 -0.83 -11.13 -21.06
C ALA A 208 0.15 -11.35 -22.22
N PRO A 209 -0.19 -12.20 -23.22
CA PRO A 209 0.61 -12.37 -24.42
C PRO A 209 0.98 -11.03 -25.06
N GLY A 210 2.24 -10.90 -25.49
CA GLY A 210 2.78 -9.67 -26.07
C GLY A 210 3.21 -8.58 -25.08
N MET A 211 2.86 -8.70 -23.79
CA MET A 211 3.31 -7.77 -22.75
C MET A 211 4.73 -8.12 -22.27
N SER A 212 5.74 -7.54 -22.91
CA SER A 212 7.11 -7.54 -22.37
C SER A 212 7.20 -6.65 -21.12
N LEU A 213 8.26 -6.79 -20.33
CA LEU A 213 8.47 -5.92 -19.15
C LEU A 213 8.41 -4.43 -19.50
N MET A 214 8.99 -4.02 -20.64
CA MET A 214 8.99 -2.62 -21.10
C MET A 214 7.66 -2.16 -21.74
N LYS A 215 6.63 -2.98 -21.67
CA LYS A 215 5.23 -2.60 -22.01
C LYS A 215 4.31 -2.57 -20.78
N MET A 216 4.85 -2.83 -19.59
CA MET A 216 4.06 -2.75 -18.34
C MET A 216 3.76 -1.29 -17.98
N PRO A 217 2.57 -0.98 -17.47
CA PRO A 217 2.25 0.30 -16.86
C PRO A 217 3.24 0.68 -15.74
N ILE A 218 3.48 1.98 -15.54
CA ILE A 218 4.47 2.44 -14.54
C ILE A 218 4.02 2.11 -13.12
N PHE A 219 2.72 2.12 -12.84
CA PHE A 219 2.23 1.69 -11.51
C PHE A 219 2.64 0.24 -11.24
N THR A 220 2.45 -0.67 -12.20
CA THR A 220 2.91 -2.06 -12.07
C THR A 220 4.42 -2.13 -11.86
N TRP A 221 5.22 -1.34 -12.58
CA TRP A 221 6.68 -1.28 -12.38
C TRP A 221 7.08 -0.82 -10.98
N MET A 222 6.49 0.28 -10.48
CA MET A 222 6.83 0.80 -9.15
C MET A 222 6.40 -0.16 -8.06
N ALA A 223 5.20 -0.74 -8.18
CA ALA A 223 4.73 -1.78 -7.27
C ALA A 223 5.63 -3.04 -7.33
N PHE A 224 6.10 -3.45 -8.50
CA PHE A 224 6.99 -4.59 -8.67
C PHE A 224 8.34 -4.38 -7.98
N VAL A 225 8.95 -3.20 -8.12
CA VAL A 225 10.18 -2.83 -7.39
C VAL A 225 9.95 -2.90 -5.88
N VAL A 226 8.80 -2.41 -5.41
CA VAL A 226 8.42 -2.45 -3.99
C VAL A 226 8.34 -3.88 -3.45
N GLN A 227 7.87 -4.85 -4.25
CA GLN A 227 7.80 -6.23 -3.78
C GLN A 227 9.21 -6.81 -3.49
N PHE A 228 10.22 -6.44 -4.27
CA PHE A 228 11.60 -6.84 -3.98
C PHE A 228 12.15 -6.12 -2.74
N LEU A 229 11.81 -4.84 -2.54
CA LEU A 229 12.19 -4.15 -1.32
C LEU A 229 11.59 -4.85 -0.09
N LEU A 230 10.31 -5.19 -0.11
CA LEU A 230 9.63 -5.93 0.96
C LEU A 230 10.28 -7.29 1.22
N LEU A 231 10.55 -8.05 0.15
CA LEU A 231 11.11 -9.39 0.25
C LEU A 231 12.45 -9.43 1.03
N PHE A 232 13.26 -8.39 0.90
CA PHE A 232 14.56 -8.34 1.55
C PHE A 232 14.56 -7.50 2.84
N ALA A 233 13.72 -6.46 2.95
CA ALA A 233 13.70 -5.56 4.09
C ALA A 233 12.98 -6.17 5.32
N ILE A 234 11.84 -6.83 5.09
CA ILE A 234 11.04 -7.41 6.19
C ILE A 234 11.82 -8.47 6.99
N PRO A 235 12.59 -9.40 6.40
CA PRO A 235 13.40 -10.32 7.18
C PRO A 235 14.39 -9.64 8.13
N VAL A 236 14.99 -8.51 7.73
CA VAL A 236 15.97 -7.79 8.57
C VAL A 236 15.30 -7.21 9.82
N ILE A 237 14.15 -6.51 9.64
CA ILE A 237 13.42 -5.99 10.80
C ILE A 237 12.87 -7.12 11.67
N THR A 238 12.45 -8.23 11.08
CA THR A 238 11.98 -9.41 11.82
C THR A 238 13.06 -9.94 12.76
N VAL A 239 14.32 -10.04 12.29
CA VAL A 239 15.45 -10.42 13.15
C VAL A 239 15.61 -9.45 14.31
N ALA A 240 15.61 -8.13 14.06
CA ALA A 240 15.72 -7.13 15.11
C ALA A 240 14.60 -7.27 16.16
N LEU A 241 13.35 -7.45 15.70
CA LEU A 241 12.19 -7.62 16.60
C LEU A 241 12.28 -8.91 17.42
N PHE A 242 12.79 -10.01 16.87
CA PHE A 242 13.04 -11.24 17.63
C PHE A 242 14.11 -11.02 18.70
N LEU A 243 15.23 -10.37 18.37
CA LEU A 243 16.28 -10.08 19.34
C LEU A 243 15.75 -9.21 20.50
N LEU A 244 14.94 -8.18 20.19
CA LEU A 244 14.30 -7.33 21.23
C LEU A 244 13.31 -8.14 22.08
N MET A 245 12.49 -9.00 21.46
CA MET A 245 11.57 -9.87 22.19
C MET A 245 12.32 -10.80 23.14
N PHE A 246 13.42 -11.41 22.70
CA PHE A 246 14.24 -12.26 23.56
C PHE A 246 14.88 -11.48 24.71
N GLN A 247 15.33 -10.23 24.48
CA GLN A 247 15.85 -9.39 25.53
C GLN A 247 14.78 -9.04 26.56
N ARG A 248 13.59 -8.61 26.13
CA ARG A 248 12.50 -8.20 27.02
C ARG A 248 11.82 -9.35 27.77
N SER A 249 11.70 -10.55 27.14
CA SER A 249 10.91 -11.65 27.70
C SER A 249 11.75 -12.79 28.28
N TYR A 250 13.04 -12.87 27.94
CA TYR A 250 13.91 -14.02 28.29
C TYR A 250 15.29 -13.60 28.80
N ASP A 251 15.45 -12.33 29.24
CA ASP A 251 16.70 -11.76 29.81
C ASP A 251 17.94 -11.95 28.91
N ALA A 252 17.76 -12.01 27.58
CA ALA A 252 18.87 -11.99 26.65
C ALA A 252 19.50 -10.58 26.57
N THR A 253 20.79 -10.47 26.24
CA THR A 253 21.56 -9.21 26.39
C THR A 253 22.10 -8.69 25.07
N PHE A 254 21.29 -8.64 24.02
CA PHE A 254 21.72 -8.23 22.68
C PHE A 254 22.05 -6.74 22.54
N PHE A 255 21.42 -5.87 23.35
CA PHE A 255 21.50 -4.42 23.25
C PHE A 255 21.87 -3.73 24.56
N SER A 256 22.14 -4.47 25.61
CA SER A 256 22.50 -3.97 26.94
C SER A 256 23.98 -3.63 27.02
N VAL A 257 24.31 -2.34 27.21
CA VAL A 257 25.68 -1.86 27.31
C VAL A 257 26.37 -2.41 28.59
N GLU A 258 25.62 -2.55 29.67
CA GLU A 258 26.12 -3.06 30.95
C GLU A 258 26.62 -4.51 30.84
N GLU A 259 26.04 -5.27 29.93
CA GLU A 259 26.38 -6.67 29.65
C GLU A 259 27.36 -6.83 28.46
N GLY A 260 27.92 -5.70 27.96
CA GLY A 260 28.92 -5.70 26.88
C GLY A 260 28.38 -5.76 25.47
N ALA A 261 27.07 -5.54 25.28
CA ALA A 261 26.45 -5.43 23.96
C ALA A 261 26.42 -3.98 23.45
N ASP A 262 25.98 -3.77 22.21
CA ASP A 262 25.98 -2.47 21.56
C ASP A 262 24.59 -2.10 21.01
N PRO A 263 23.94 -1.03 21.50
CA PRO A 263 22.67 -0.53 20.96
C PRO A 263 22.73 -0.12 19.48
N LEU A 264 23.91 0.17 18.93
CA LEU A 264 24.07 0.45 17.50
C LEU A 264 23.64 -0.75 16.63
N LEU A 265 23.75 -1.98 17.14
CA LEU A 265 23.24 -3.15 16.44
C LEU A 265 21.75 -3.00 16.12
N TRP A 266 20.93 -2.55 17.10
CA TRP A 266 19.52 -2.27 16.85
C TRP A 266 19.34 -1.20 15.78
N GLN A 267 20.06 -0.09 15.86
CA GLN A 267 19.92 1.01 14.92
C GLN A 267 20.28 0.57 13.49
N HIS A 268 21.35 -0.20 13.28
CA HIS A 268 21.71 -0.74 11.99
C HIS A 268 20.64 -1.70 11.43
N LEU A 269 20.21 -2.68 12.22
CA LEU A 269 19.17 -3.63 11.80
C LEU A 269 17.86 -2.92 11.47
N PHE A 270 17.47 -1.95 12.31
CA PHE A 270 16.25 -1.18 12.05
C PHE A 270 16.37 -0.36 10.77
N TRP A 271 17.47 0.37 10.54
CA TRP A 271 17.58 1.28 9.40
C TRP A 271 17.95 0.60 8.09
N ILE A 272 18.59 -0.57 8.10
CA ILE A 272 18.71 -1.43 6.90
C ILE A 272 17.32 -1.78 6.37
N PHE A 273 16.34 -1.97 7.23
CA PHE A 273 14.94 -2.03 6.86
C PHE A 273 14.35 -0.63 6.61
N GLY A 274 14.54 0.29 7.53
CA GLY A 274 13.78 1.54 7.63
C GLY A 274 14.01 2.49 6.46
N HIS A 275 15.18 2.50 5.82
CA HIS A 275 15.36 3.32 4.64
C HIS A 275 14.70 2.70 3.39
N PRO A 276 14.88 1.42 3.02
CA PRO A 276 14.04 0.79 2.00
C PRO A 276 12.54 0.96 2.27
N GLU A 277 12.10 0.96 3.52
CA GLU A 277 10.71 1.19 3.90
C GLU A 277 10.16 2.53 3.39
N VAL A 278 10.92 3.63 3.49
CA VAL A 278 10.44 4.93 2.99
C VAL A 278 10.24 4.92 1.47
N TYR A 279 10.99 4.10 0.73
CA TYR A 279 10.75 3.90 -0.71
C TYR A 279 9.59 2.94 -0.99
N ILE A 280 9.35 1.95 -0.14
CA ILE A 280 8.13 1.13 -0.16
C ILE A 280 6.89 2.01 -0.05
N LEU A 281 6.94 3.05 0.80
CA LEU A 281 5.83 3.99 1.00
C LEU A 281 5.58 4.89 -0.23
N VAL A 282 6.61 5.40 -0.89
CA VAL A 282 6.47 6.47 -1.89
C VAL A 282 6.40 5.98 -3.34
N LEU A 283 7.11 4.90 -3.70
CA LEU A 283 7.17 4.42 -5.09
C LEU A 283 5.80 4.07 -5.67
N PRO A 284 4.86 3.42 -4.95
CA PRO A 284 3.52 3.18 -5.48
C PRO A 284 2.81 4.46 -5.89
N SER A 285 2.92 5.52 -5.11
CA SER A 285 2.34 6.83 -5.42
C SER A 285 3.00 7.49 -6.63
N PHE A 286 4.30 7.31 -6.81
CA PHE A 286 4.99 7.71 -8.04
C PHE A 286 4.48 6.94 -9.26
N GLY A 287 4.18 5.66 -9.08
CA GLY A 287 3.50 4.85 -10.09
C GLY A 287 2.13 5.39 -10.43
N ILE A 288 1.29 5.66 -9.43
CA ILE A 288 -0.07 6.19 -9.59
C ILE A 288 -0.07 7.49 -10.42
N ILE A 289 0.73 8.48 -10.04
CA ILE A 289 0.73 9.76 -10.76
C ILE A 289 1.31 9.62 -12.18
N SER A 290 2.18 8.64 -12.40
CA SER A 290 2.70 8.35 -13.74
C SER A 290 1.63 7.77 -14.69
N GLU A 291 0.54 7.18 -14.15
CA GLU A 291 -0.65 6.80 -14.92
C GLU A 291 -1.62 7.99 -15.10
N VAL A 292 -1.77 8.83 -14.06
CA VAL A 292 -2.72 9.95 -14.03
C VAL A 292 -2.28 11.09 -14.95
N LEU A 293 -1.01 11.49 -14.89
CA LEU A 293 -0.48 12.64 -15.62
C LEU A 293 -0.65 12.54 -17.14
N PRO A 294 -0.35 11.41 -17.82
CA PRO A 294 -0.54 11.26 -19.26
C PRO A 294 -2.00 11.42 -19.69
N VAL A 295 -2.91 10.84 -18.92
CA VAL A 295 -4.36 10.87 -19.23
C VAL A 295 -4.89 12.31 -19.22
N PHE A 296 -4.58 13.08 -18.16
CA PHE A 296 -5.08 14.43 -18.02
C PHE A 296 -4.20 15.51 -18.66
N SER A 297 -3.05 15.13 -19.22
CA SER A 297 -2.25 15.97 -20.12
C SER A 297 -2.56 15.69 -21.60
N LYS A 298 -3.32 14.62 -21.91
CA LYS A 298 -3.59 14.14 -23.27
C LYS A 298 -2.31 13.91 -24.06
N LYS A 299 -1.28 13.37 -23.38
CA LYS A 299 0.03 13.03 -23.96
C LYS A 299 0.52 11.71 -23.41
N PRO A 300 1.32 10.93 -24.15
CA PRO A 300 2.04 9.80 -23.56
C PRO A 300 3.02 10.28 -22.48
N LEU A 301 3.38 9.37 -21.56
CA LEU A 301 4.39 9.66 -20.53
C LEU A 301 5.73 9.97 -21.20
N PHE A 302 6.25 11.15 -20.93
CA PHE A 302 7.57 11.54 -21.45
C PHE A 302 8.67 10.70 -20.81
N GLY A 303 9.52 10.11 -21.65
CA GLY A 303 10.68 9.36 -21.17
C GLY A 303 10.34 8.11 -20.37
N TYR A 304 9.34 7.33 -20.75
CA TYR A 304 8.94 6.11 -20.08
C TYR A 304 10.12 5.23 -19.61
N PRO A 305 11.15 4.90 -20.45
CA PRO A 305 12.28 4.09 -19.98
C PRO A 305 13.04 4.76 -18.83
N PHE A 306 13.23 6.08 -18.88
CA PHE A 306 13.93 6.82 -17.82
C PHE A 306 13.13 6.78 -16.51
N VAL A 307 11.80 6.85 -16.57
CA VAL A 307 10.94 6.73 -15.39
C VAL A 307 11.02 5.32 -14.80
N VAL A 308 11.07 4.27 -15.64
CA VAL A 308 11.24 2.87 -15.18
C VAL A 308 12.60 2.70 -14.50
N PHE A 309 13.69 3.02 -15.21
CA PHE A 309 15.04 2.80 -14.68
C PHE A 309 15.36 3.68 -13.48
N SER A 310 14.85 4.90 -13.41
CA SER A 310 14.99 5.73 -12.22
C SER A 310 14.27 5.12 -11.00
N GLY A 311 13.10 4.48 -11.18
CA GLY A 311 12.42 3.75 -10.11
C GLY A 311 13.21 2.55 -9.60
N ALA A 312 13.74 1.75 -10.53
CA ALA A 312 14.63 0.63 -10.20
C ALA A 312 15.92 1.11 -9.51
N ALA A 313 16.50 2.21 -9.98
CA ALA A 313 17.69 2.81 -9.37
C ALA A 313 17.43 3.31 -7.94
N ILE A 314 16.29 3.97 -7.67
CA ILE A 314 15.88 4.37 -6.32
C ILE A 314 15.79 3.14 -5.41
N GLY A 315 15.12 2.07 -5.86
CA GLY A 315 15.00 0.84 -5.09
C GLY A 315 16.35 0.20 -4.78
N PHE A 316 17.26 0.15 -5.76
CA PHE A 316 18.59 -0.45 -5.58
C PHE A 316 19.51 0.41 -4.71
N VAL A 317 19.67 1.71 -5.01
CA VAL A 317 20.54 2.62 -4.26
C VAL A 317 20.03 2.81 -2.82
N GLY A 318 18.72 2.72 -2.62
CA GLY A 318 18.08 2.78 -1.31
C GLY A 318 18.64 1.79 -0.27
N TRP A 319 19.24 0.67 -0.70
CA TRP A 319 19.93 -0.26 0.20
C TRP A 319 21.28 0.24 0.71
N GLY A 320 21.92 1.17 0.02
CA GLY A 320 23.27 1.64 0.35
C GLY A 320 23.33 2.94 1.16
N VAL A 321 22.20 3.41 1.72
CA VAL A 321 22.13 4.76 2.31
C VAL A 321 21.57 4.81 3.73
N TRP A 322 21.19 3.70 4.34
CA TRP A 322 20.44 3.64 5.59
C TRP A 322 21.07 4.40 6.75
N ALA A 323 22.41 4.49 6.82
CA ALA A 323 23.07 5.09 7.97
C ALA A 323 23.06 6.63 8.00
N HIS A 324 22.41 7.29 7.00
CA HIS A 324 22.10 8.71 7.15
C HIS A 324 21.11 8.99 8.27
N HIS A 325 20.33 8.00 8.70
CA HIS A 325 19.50 8.09 9.91
C HIS A 325 20.32 8.00 11.22
N MET A 326 21.64 7.81 11.11
CA MET A 326 22.53 7.52 12.24
C MET A 326 23.74 8.48 12.29
N PHE A 327 23.74 9.62 11.60
CA PHE A 327 24.89 10.55 11.56
C PHE A 327 25.29 11.08 12.94
N ALA A 328 24.36 11.17 13.88
CA ALA A 328 24.62 11.58 15.26
C ALA A 328 24.86 10.41 16.24
N SER A 329 24.99 9.15 15.75
CA SER A 329 25.13 7.96 16.59
C SER A 329 26.59 7.52 16.85
N GLY A 330 27.58 8.25 16.33
CA GLY A 330 28.99 7.91 16.51
C GLY A 330 29.60 6.96 15.48
N LEU A 331 29.07 6.92 14.26
CA LEU A 331 29.53 6.03 13.17
C LEU A 331 30.99 6.18 12.72
N GLY A 332 31.67 7.27 13.12
CA GLY A 332 33.00 7.59 12.65
C GLY A 332 33.04 8.28 11.26
N PRO A 333 34.12 9.01 10.96
CA PRO A 333 34.16 9.96 9.84
C PRO A 333 34.09 9.30 8.46
N VAL A 334 34.63 8.11 8.29
CA VAL A 334 34.64 7.39 7.00
C VAL A 334 33.22 6.96 6.66
N SER A 335 32.52 6.31 7.57
CA SER A 335 31.12 5.89 7.37
C SER A 335 30.21 7.10 7.11
N VAL A 336 30.34 8.16 7.90
CA VAL A 336 29.57 9.40 7.71
C VAL A 336 29.80 9.98 6.31
N ALA A 337 31.03 10.05 5.81
CA ALA A 337 31.32 10.57 4.49
C ALA A 337 30.72 9.68 3.37
N VAL A 338 30.89 8.37 3.47
CA VAL A 338 30.36 7.41 2.48
C VAL A 338 28.83 7.49 2.40
N PHE A 339 28.15 7.41 3.53
CA PHE A 339 26.68 7.44 3.55
C PHE A 339 26.12 8.83 3.19
N SER A 340 26.84 9.92 3.46
CA SER A 340 26.47 11.26 3.01
C SER A 340 26.45 11.34 1.48
N VAL A 341 27.55 10.95 0.81
CA VAL A 341 27.66 10.96 -0.64
C VAL A 341 26.64 10.00 -1.30
N ALA A 342 26.51 8.78 -0.78
CA ALA A 342 25.55 7.81 -1.29
C ALA A 342 24.11 8.33 -1.20
N THR A 343 23.77 9.00 -0.10
CA THR A 343 22.45 9.60 0.10
C THR A 343 22.17 10.74 -0.89
N MET A 344 23.15 11.60 -1.15
CA MET A 344 23.01 12.66 -2.17
C MET A 344 22.76 12.08 -3.55
N ALA A 345 23.34 10.92 -3.89
CA ALA A 345 23.19 10.29 -5.18
C ALA A 345 21.73 9.90 -5.50
N ILE A 346 20.88 9.64 -4.49
CA ILE A 346 19.45 9.34 -4.68
C ILE A 346 18.65 10.53 -5.26
N ALA A 347 19.14 11.76 -5.05
CA ALA A 347 18.49 12.93 -5.62
C ALA A 347 18.47 12.90 -7.15
N VAL A 348 19.45 12.23 -7.80
CA VAL A 348 19.55 12.15 -9.26
C VAL A 348 18.38 11.37 -9.87
N PRO A 349 18.16 10.08 -9.55
CA PRO A 349 17.04 9.34 -10.13
C PRO A 349 15.67 9.90 -9.70
N THR A 350 15.57 10.52 -8.52
CA THR A 350 14.37 11.20 -8.08
C THR A 350 14.09 12.46 -8.93
N GLY A 351 15.11 13.27 -9.19
CA GLY A 351 15.03 14.44 -10.06
C GLY A 351 14.64 14.07 -11.50
N VAL A 352 15.14 12.94 -12.03
CA VAL A 352 14.72 12.41 -13.33
C VAL A 352 13.20 12.22 -13.39
N LYS A 353 12.58 11.66 -12.36
CA LYS A 353 11.11 11.48 -12.31
C LYS A 353 10.38 12.82 -12.34
N ILE A 354 10.77 13.78 -11.49
CA ILE A 354 10.13 15.10 -11.42
C ILE A 354 10.22 15.82 -12.77
N ILE A 355 11.39 15.77 -13.43
CA ILE A 355 11.59 16.35 -14.75
C ILE A 355 10.69 15.68 -15.80
N ASN A 356 10.62 14.35 -15.82
CA ASN A 356 9.79 13.63 -16.81
C ASN A 356 8.30 13.88 -16.59
N TRP A 357 7.80 13.97 -15.36
CA TRP A 357 6.41 14.35 -15.07
C TRP A 357 6.12 15.79 -15.53
N THR A 358 7.03 16.73 -15.28
CA THR A 358 6.91 18.10 -15.75
C THR A 358 6.88 18.18 -17.28
N LEU A 359 7.76 17.43 -17.97
CA LEU A 359 7.81 17.38 -19.43
C LEU A 359 6.60 16.62 -20.03
N THR A 360 5.97 15.70 -19.30
CA THR A 360 4.70 15.11 -19.70
C THR A 360 3.60 16.16 -19.76
N MET A 361 3.54 17.05 -18.77
CA MET A 361 2.57 18.15 -18.73
C MET A 361 2.90 19.28 -19.72
N TRP A 362 4.17 19.51 -19.99
CA TRP A 362 4.64 20.61 -20.85
C TRP A 362 4.12 20.45 -22.29
N GLY A 363 3.39 21.46 -22.77
CA GLY A 363 2.78 21.45 -24.09
C GLY A 363 1.58 20.48 -24.24
N GLY A 364 1.07 19.91 -23.14
CA GLY A 364 -0.13 19.08 -23.12
C GLY A 364 -1.43 19.90 -23.00
N LYS A 365 -2.55 19.25 -23.28
CA LYS A 365 -3.91 19.80 -23.05
C LYS A 365 -4.35 19.47 -21.63
N LEU A 366 -3.88 20.26 -20.64
CA LEU A 366 -4.08 19.98 -19.23
C LEU A 366 -5.56 20.06 -18.82
N GLN A 367 -6.04 19.00 -18.19
CA GLN A 367 -7.37 18.91 -17.61
C GLN A 367 -7.23 18.85 -16.08
N PHE A 368 -7.56 19.93 -15.39
CA PHE A 368 -7.46 20.04 -13.94
C PHE A 368 -8.62 19.34 -13.21
N THR A 369 -8.71 18.02 -13.39
CA THR A 369 -9.57 17.16 -12.57
C THR A 369 -9.02 17.03 -11.16
N THR A 370 -9.81 16.53 -10.23
CA THR A 370 -9.36 16.31 -8.85
C THR A 370 -8.16 15.38 -8.79
N ALA A 371 -8.15 14.28 -9.55
CA ALA A 371 -7.01 13.37 -9.64
C ALA A 371 -5.74 14.09 -10.12
N MET A 372 -5.85 14.92 -11.17
CA MET A 372 -4.72 15.69 -11.70
C MET A 372 -4.20 16.73 -10.71
N LEU A 373 -5.08 17.40 -9.96
CA LEU A 373 -4.67 18.36 -8.93
C LEU A 373 -3.85 17.68 -7.83
N PHE A 374 -4.28 16.51 -7.36
CA PHE A 374 -3.52 15.72 -6.38
C PHE A 374 -2.16 15.25 -6.95
N ALA A 375 -2.10 14.86 -8.23
CA ALA A 375 -0.84 14.49 -8.88
C ALA A 375 0.14 15.67 -8.95
N ILE A 376 -0.32 16.86 -9.34
CA ILE A 376 0.47 18.09 -9.33
C ILE A 376 0.87 18.46 -7.90
N GLY A 377 -0.06 18.34 -6.95
CA GLY A 377 0.20 18.55 -5.54
C GLY A 377 1.34 17.70 -5.03
N LEU A 378 1.37 16.39 -5.39
CA LEU A 378 2.47 15.50 -5.06
C LEU A 378 3.80 16.04 -5.63
N ILE A 379 3.86 16.39 -6.91
CA ILE A 379 5.11 16.88 -7.52
C ILE A 379 5.65 18.09 -6.75
N VAL A 380 4.80 19.06 -6.42
CA VAL A 380 5.19 20.28 -5.72
C VAL A 380 5.63 19.99 -4.29
N GLN A 381 4.79 19.30 -3.52
CA GLN A 381 5.05 19.09 -2.09
C GLN A 381 6.22 18.13 -1.86
N PHE A 382 6.31 17.06 -2.65
CA PHE A 382 7.43 16.14 -2.59
C PHE A 382 8.75 16.82 -3.01
N THR A 383 8.73 17.75 -3.96
CA THR A 383 9.93 18.52 -4.32
C THR A 383 10.43 19.36 -3.15
N ILE A 384 9.54 20.02 -2.40
CA ILE A 384 9.90 20.75 -1.18
C ILE A 384 10.52 19.79 -0.15
N GLY A 385 9.89 18.63 0.08
CA GLY A 385 10.41 17.58 0.95
C GLY A 385 11.76 17.03 0.47
N GLY A 386 11.95 16.85 -0.84
CA GLY A 386 13.20 16.41 -1.43
C GLY A 386 14.35 17.41 -1.24
N LEU A 387 14.07 18.71 -1.35
CA LEU A 387 15.06 19.76 -1.09
C LEU A 387 15.52 19.75 0.38
N SER A 388 14.60 19.62 1.33
CA SER A 388 14.97 19.45 2.75
C SER A 388 15.71 18.12 2.98
N GLY A 389 15.40 17.06 2.21
CA GLY A 389 16.13 15.79 2.21
C GLY A 389 17.59 15.94 1.78
N VAL A 390 17.87 16.78 0.79
CA VAL A 390 19.26 17.10 0.39
C VAL A 390 19.99 17.79 1.53
N THR A 391 19.36 18.68 2.29
CA THR A 391 20.02 19.28 3.49
C THR A 391 20.35 18.24 4.55
N HIS A 392 19.54 17.21 4.74
CA HIS A 392 19.81 16.09 5.65
C HIS A 392 20.88 15.12 5.13
N SER A 393 21.07 15.01 3.82
CA SER A 393 22.14 14.18 3.25
C SER A 393 23.53 14.72 3.54
N VAL A 394 23.65 16.02 3.84
CA VAL A 394 24.87 16.70 4.24
C VAL A 394 25.07 16.51 5.75
N ALA A 395 25.93 15.58 6.16
CA ALA A 395 26.09 15.19 7.56
C ALA A 395 26.30 16.35 8.56
N PRO A 396 27.16 17.37 8.29
CA PRO A 396 27.27 18.53 9.17
C PRO A 396 25.97 19.33 9.34
N SER A 397 25.14 19.39 8.29
CA SER A 397 23.82 20.00 8.36
C SER A 397 22.85 19.13 9.17
N ASP A 398 22.82 17.82 8.90
CA ASP A 398 21.95 16.88 9.62
C ASP A 398 22.26 16.85 11.13
N THR A 399 23.53 16.92 11.52
CA THR A 399 23.93 16.96 12.94
C THR A 399 23.25 18.11 13.71
N GLN A 400 22.95 19.23 13.03
CA GLN A 400 22.20 20.35 13.62
C GLN A 400 20.68 20.18 13.55
N GLN A 401 20.19 19.45 12.56
CA GLN A 401 18.75 19.34 12.25
C GLN A 401 18.14 18.05 12.79
N THR A 402 18.95 17.00 12.97
CA THR A 402 18.48 15.72 13.49
C THR A 402 17.80 15.88 14.85
N ASP A 403 16.73 15.11 15.08
CA ASP A 403 15.91 15.16 16.28
C ASP A 403 15.27 16.53 16.59
N THR A 404 15.19 17.44 15.61
CA THR A 404 14.40 18.68 15.69
C THR A 404 13.08 18.55 14.91
N TYR A 405 12.21 19.56 15.03
CA TYR A 405 10.99 19.64 14.21
C TYR A 405 11.27 19.87 12.72
N TYR A 406 12.48 20.22 12.31
CA TYR A 406 12.86 20.29 10.91
C TYR A 406 12.77 18.91 10.22
N ILE A 407 13.23 17.84 10.90
CA ILE A 407 13.06 16.46 10.43
C ILE A 407 11.57 16.08 10.33
N VAL A 408 10.75 16.51 11.32
CA VAL A 408 9.31 16.24 11.31
C VAL A 408 8.65 16.89 10.12
N ALA A 409 9.01 18.13 9.80
CA ALA A 409 8.55 18.82 8.59
C ALA A 409 8.97 18.07 7.32
N HIS A 410 10.26 17.73 7.23
CA HIS A 410 10.82 17.01 6.08
C HIS A 410 10.04 15.73 5.76
N PHE A 411 9.94 14.80 6.72
CA PHE A 411 9.32 13.52 6.38
C PHE A 411 7.81 13.63 6.13
N HIS A 412 7.11 14.63 6.68
CA HIS A 412 5.72 14.86 6.32
C HIS A 412 5.56 15.44 4.90
N TYR A 413 6.46 16.31 4.45
CA TYR A 413 6.46 16.75 3.05
C TYR A 413 6.77 15.59 2.08
N VAL A 414 7.60 14.62 2.49
CA VAL A 414 7.90 13.44 1.67
C VAL A 414 6.79 12.40 1.76
N ILE A 415 6.30 12.04 2.97
CA ILE A 415 5.30 10.97 3.15
C ILE A 415 3.91 11.51 2.86
N PHE A 416 3.47 12.58 3.51
CA PHE A 416 2.14 13.12 3.25
C PHE A 416 2.08 13.79 1.88
N GLY A 417 3.04 14.65 1.57
CA GLY A 417 3.15 15.33 0.28
C GLY A 417 3.45 14.39 -0.90
N GLY A 418 4.18 13.31 -0.67
CA GLY A 418 4.49 12.28 -1.67
C GLY A 418 3.47 11.14 -1.67
N ALA A 419 3.46 10.31 -0.62
CA ALA A 419 2.65 9.09 -0.61
C ALA A 419 1.15 9.38 -0.49
N VAL A 420 0.71 10.20 0.48
CA VAL A 420 -0.73 10.40 0.73
C VAL A 420 -1.40 11.16 -0.41
N LEU A 421 -0.80 12.23 -0.96
CA LEU A 421 -1.39 12.92 -2.12
C LEU A 421 -1.47 12.02 -3.35
N GLY A 422 -0.48 11.12 -3.56
CA GLY A 422 -0.53 10.11 -4.62
C GLY A 422 -1.66 9.11 -4.42
N ILE A 423 -1.88 8.65 -3.18
CA ILE A 423 -3.02 7.80 -2.82
C ILE A 423 -4.35 8.48 -3.17
N PHE A 424 -4.54 9.75 -2.80
CA PHE A 424 -5.75 10.49 -3.14
C PHE A 424 -5.90 10.70 -4.65
N SER A 425 -4.79 10.94 -5.38
CA SER A 425 -4.81 10.97 -6.85
C SER A 425 -5.36 9.67 -7.43
N GLY A 426 -4.85 8.52 -6.95
CA GLY A 426 -5.32 7.19 -7.36
C GLY A 426 -6.76 6.90 -6.97
N LEU A 427 -7.19 7.29 -5.76
CA LEU A 427 -8.57 7.14 -5.31
C LEU A 427 -9.53 7.87 -6.25
N TYR A 428 -9.27 9.12 -6.62
CA TYR A 428 -10.11 9.87 -7.55
C TYR A 428 -10.05 9.32 -8.97
N TYR A 429 -8.88 8.86 -9.44
CA TYR A 429 -8.69 8.34 -10.78
C TYR A 429 -9.40 7.00 -11.00
N TRP A 430 -9.21 6.05 -10.06
CA TRP A 430 -9.76 4.69 -10.19
C TRP A 430 -11.09 4.48 -9.46
N TRP A 431 -11.65 5.46 -8.77
CA TRP A 431 -12.94 5.33 -8.12
C TRP A 431 -14.05 4.85 -9.04
N PRO A 432 -14.17 5.39 -10.29
CA PRO A 432 -15.16 4.90 -11.25
C PRO A 432 -14.99 3.41 -11.57
N LYS A 433 -13.75 2.96 -11.71
CA LYS A 433 -13.42 1.56 -12.01
C LYS A 433 -13.76 0.61 -10.86
N VAL A 434 -13.50 1.02 -9.61
CA VAL A 434 -13.72 0.18 -8.42
C VAL A 434 -15.19 0.11 -8.03
N PHE A 435 -15.89 1.24 -8.07
CA PHE A 435 -17.25 1.37 -7.50
C PHE A 435 -18.34 1.62 -8.55
N GLY A 436 -18.03 1.74 -9.83
CA GLY A 436 -19.00 2.01 -10.89
C GLY A 436 -19.71 3.36 -10.78
N ARG A 437 -19.16 4.31 -10.00
CA ARG A 437 -19.75 5.64 -9.77
C ARG A 437 -18.68 6.73 -9.73
N MET A 438 -19.06 7.91 -10.17
CA MET A 438 -18.19 9.09 -10.13
C MET A 438 -18.21 9.72 -8.74
N LEU A 439 -17.06 10.28 -8.31
CA LEU A 439 -17.01 11.25 -7.22
C LEU A 439 -17.34 12.64 -7.73
N ASN A 440 -17.95 13.49 -6.89
CA ASN A 440 -18.26 14.86 -7.25
C ASN A 440 -16.98 15.70 -7.38
N GLU A 441 -16.70 16.19 -8.59
CA GLU A 441 -15.48 16.95 -8.91
C GLU A 441 -15.37 18.28 -8.15
N LYS A 442 -16.49 18.99 -7.90
CA LYS A 442 -16.45 20.26 -7.16
C LYS A 442 -16.02 20.01 -5.71
N LEU A 443 -16.61 19.01 -5.08
CA LEU A 443 -16.27 18.64 -3.71
C LEU A 443 -14.85 18.06 -3.64
N GLY A 444 -14.43 17.31 -4.67
CA GLY A 444 -13.05 16.82 -4.80
C GLY A 444 -12.02 17.94 -4.89
N LYS A 445 -12.29 18.99 -5.65
CA LYS A 445 -11.41 20.16 -5.71
C LYS A 445 -11.34 20.91 -4.38
N TRP A 446 -12.44 21.01 -3.63
CA TRP A 446 -12.42 21.55 -2.27
C TRP A 446 -11.60 20.66 -1.33
N ASN A 447 -11.78 19.33 -1.40
CA ASN A 447 -10.95 18.37 -0.65
C ASN A 447 -9.45 18.64 -0.92
N PHE A 448 -9.04 18.73 -2.19
CA PHE A 448 -7.66 19.02 -2.56
C PHE A 448 -7.14 20.34 -1.95
N TRP A 449 -7.84 21.46 -2.19
CA TRP A 449 -7.35 22.75 -1.75
C TRP A 449 -7.29 22.87 -0.23
N VAL A 450 -8.29 22.37 0.48
CA VAL A 450 -8.30 22.40 1.95
C VAL A 450 -7.19 21.50 2.50
N MET A 451 -6.94 20.33 1.91
CA MET A 451 -5.82 19.46 2.32
C MET A 451 -4.46 20.12 2.09
N ILE A 452 -4.23 20.72 0.93
CA ILE A 452 -2.95 21.39 0.61
C ILE A 452 -2.70 22.58 1.53
N ILE A 453 -3.71 23.42 1.76
CA ILE A 453 -3.60 24.54 2.69
C ILE A 453 -3.32 24.02 4.11
N GLY A 454 -4.10 23.05 4.59
CA GLY A 454 -3.92 22.46 5.90
C GLY A 454 -2.53 21.82 6.09
N MET A 455 -2.06 21.08 5.09
CA MET A 455 -0.72 20.48 5.09
C MET A 455 0.38 21.53 5.23
N ASN A 456 0.34 22.60 4.41
CA ASN A 456 1.37 23.63 4.47
C ASN A 456 1.29 24.47 5.74
N LEU A 457 0.09 24.72 6.29
CA LEU A 457 -0.07 25.37 7.59
C LEU A 457 0.41 24.49 8.75
N THR A 458 0.32 23.18 8.62
CA THR A 458 0.78 22.23 9.66
C THR A 458 2.29 22.06 9.60
N PHE A 459 2.83 21.64 8.47
CA PHE A 459 4.21 21.18 8.36
C PHE A 459 5.19 22.27 7.91
N GLY A 460 4.73 23.30 7.21
CA GLY A 460 5.56 24.46 6.84
C GLY A 460 6.22 25.13 8.05
N PRO A 461 5.44 25.56 9.06
CA PRO A 461 5.96 26.13 10.29
C PRO A 461 6.95 25.23 11.06
N MET A 462 6.82 23.90 10.94
CA MET A 462 7.70 22.97 11.62
C MET A 462 9.16 23.06 11.14
N HIS A 463 9.42 23.48 9.89
CA HIS A 463 10.78 23.80 9.46
C HIS A 463 11.35 24.96 10.27
N ILE A 464 10.54 26.01 10.51
CA ILE A 464 10.96 27.22 11.20
C ILE A 464 11.25 26.90 12.68
N VAL A 465 10.31 26.27 13.38
CA VAL A 465 10.51 25.93 14.80
C VAL A 465 11.65 24.93 15.00
N GLY A 466 11.89 24.04 14.02
CA GLY A 466 13.04 23.14 14.04
C GLY A 466 14.37 23.89 13.95
N LEU A 467 14.48 24.89 13.05
CA LEU A 467 15.65 25.77 12.95
C LEU A 467 15.80 26.69 14.15
N GLN A 468 14.72 27.00 14.86
CA GLN A 468 14.74 27.71 16.14
C GLN A 468 15.15 26.80 17.33
N GLY A 469 15.46 25.52 17.06
CA GLY A 469 15.98 24.57 18.06
C GLY A 469 14.90 23.79 18.81
N GLN A 470 13.65 23.76 18.37
CA GLN A 470 12.64 22.92 19.01
C GLN A 470 12.92 21.45 18.73
N PRO A 471 13.20 20.61 19.76
CA PRO A 471 13.40 19.19 19.58
C PRO A 471 12.06 18.47 19.27
N ARG A 472 12.11 17.41 18.47
CA ARG A 472 10.98 16.48 18.32
C ARG A 472 10.73 15.70 19.61
N ARG A 473 9.53 15.14 19.78
CA ARG A 473 9.15 14.29 20.93
C ARG A 473 9.07 14.98 22.28
N MET A 474 9.21 16.31 22.35
CA MET A 474 8.94 17.04 23.59
C MET A 474 7.43 17.09 23.81
N TYR A 475 6.96 16.70 25.01
CA TYR A 475 5.54 16.68 25.34
C TYR A 475 4.98 18.05 25.73
N GLN A 476 5.85 18.96 26.18
CA GLN A 476 5.52 20.36 26.51
C GLN A 476 6.75 21.26 26.35
N TRP A 477 6.52 22.54 26.26
CA TRP A 477 7.55 23.56 26.25
C TRP A 477 7.15 24.73 27.17
N THR A 478 8.14 25.40 27.77
CA THR A 478 7.93 26.47 28.73
C THR A 478 7.82 27.84 28.06
N GLU A 479 7.15 28.81 28.68
CA GLU A 479 7.03 30.17 28.12
C GLU A 479 8.39 30.79 27.81
N ASN A 480 9.41 30.53 28.64
CA ASN A 480 10.78 31.02 28.42
C ASN A 480 11.42 30.53 27.12
N ARG A 481 10.94 29.41 26.55
CA ARG A 481 11.37 28.89 25.23
C ARG A 481 10.56 29.43 24.09
N ALA A 482 9.49 30.17 24.33
CA ALA A 482 8.66 30.72 23.28
C ALA A 482 9.45 31.66 22.34
N GLY A 483 10.45 32.36 22.85
CA GLY A 483 11.18 33.40 22.13
C GLY A 483 10.40 34.72 22.10
N GLU A 484 11.06 35.78 21.66
CA GLU A 484 10.46 37.13 21.56
C GLU A 484 9.91 37.39 20.14
N GLY A 485 8.93 38.29 20.07
CA GLY A 485 8.36 38.76 18.81
C GLY A 485 7.26 37.86 18.18
N PRO A 486 6.65 38.29 17.08
CA PRO A 486 5.49 37.65 16.51
C PRO A 486 5.78 36.32 15.76
N PHE A 487 7.03 36.03 15.46
CA PHE A 487 7.48 34.82 14.74
C PHE A 487 8.20 33.85 15.64
N ASN A 488 7.76 33.74 16.88
CA ASN A 488 8.34 32.86 17.89
C ASN A 488 7.78 31.42 17.78
N ILE A 489 8.37 30.50 18.57
CA ILE A 489 7.99 29.09 18.63
C ILE A 489 6.50 28.93 18.99
N ALA A 490 5.97 29.74 19.91
CA ALA A 490 4.55 29.68 20.31
C ALA A 490 3.61 29.94 19.12
N THR A 491 3.84 31.02 18.39
CA THR A 491 3.03 31.37 17.22
C THR A 491 3.03 30.27 16.16
N TRP A 492 4.21 29.73 15.83
CA TRP A 492 4.31 28.70 14.81
C TRP A 492 3.72 27.35 15.24
N ASN A 493 3.81 26.99 16.52
CA ASN A 493 3.12 25.80 17.04
C ASN A 493 1.60 25.98 17.00
N PHE A 494 1.08 27.16 17.33
CA PHE A 494 -0.34 27.47 17.22
C PHE A 494 -0.82 27.37 15.76
N VAL A 495 -0.10 28.00 14.82
CA VAL A 495 -0.40 27.93 13.38
C VAL A 495 -0.41 26.48 12.89
N ALA A 496 0.60 25.68 13.26
CA ALA A 496 0.67 24.28 12.92
C ALA A 496 -0.51 23.47 13.49
N THR A 497 -0.98 23.80 14.69
CA THR A 497 -2.16 23.18 15.29
C THR A 497 -3.44 23.53 14.51
N VAL A 498 -3.65 24.80 14.20
CA VAL A 498 -4.79 25.23 13.34
C VAL A 498 -4.73 24.51 11.99
N GLY A 499 -3.55 24.46 11.38
CA GLY A 499 -3.33 23.74 10.12
C GLY A 499 -3.78 22.28 10.18
N THR A 500 -3.51 21.59 11.27
CA THR A 500 -3.92 20.18 11.49
C THR A 500 -5.44 20.01 11.41
N PHE A 501 -6.21 20.93 12.00
CA PHE A 501 -7.68 20.86 11.92
C PHE A 501 -8.20 21.24 10.53
N VAL A 502 -7.56 22.17 9.84
CA VAL A 502 -7.87 22.46 8.42
C VAL A 502 -7.61 21.21 7.57
N LEU A 503 -6.48 20.52 7.79
CA LEU A 503 -6.16 19.28 7.12
C LEU A 503 -7.22 18.20 7.38
N ALA A 504 -7.64 18.03 8.64
CA ALA A 504 -8.68 17.08 9.03
C ALA A 504 -10.02 17.37 8.32
N VAL A 505 -10.41 18.66 8.20
CA VAL A 505 -11.58 19.05 7.41
C VAL A 505 -11.40 18.66 5.94
N GLY A 506 -10.22 18.85 5.38
CA GLY A 506 -9.89 18.40 4.02
C GLY A 506 -10.15 16.90 3.85
N VAL A 507 -9.62 16.07 4.74
CA VAL A 507 -9.85 14.61 4.73
C VAL A 507 -11.34 14.27 4.90
N LEU A 508 -12.04 14.94 5.79
CA LEU A 508 -13.50 14.75 5.99
C LEU A 508 -14.30 15.01 4.71
N LEU A 509 -13.91 16.02 3.91
CA LEU A 509 -14.55 16.31 2.62
C LEU A 509 -14.45 15.12 1.64
N PHE A 510 -13.36 14.36 1.66
CA PHE A 510 -13.27 13.13 0.88
C PHE A 510 -14.30 12.09 1.32
N PHE A 511 -14.41 11.82 2.61
CA PHE A 511 -15.40 10.86 3.12
C PHE A 511 -16.83 11.29 2.78
N ILE A 512 -17.15 12.56 2.97
CA ILE A 512 -18.45 13.12 2.57
C ILE A 512 -18.68 12.85 1.08
N ASN A 513 -17.70 13.18 0.21
CA ASN A 513 -17.79 12.95 -1.22
C ASN A 513 -18.03 11.46 -1.55
N ALA A 514 -17.30 10.56 -0.92
CA ALA A 514 -17.43 9.11 -1.12
C ALA A 514 -18.83 8.59 -0.76
N PHE A 515 -19.48 9.14 0.27
CA PHE A 515 -20.80 8.71 0.72
C PHE A 515 -21.96 9.32 -0.09
N ILE A 516 -21.87 10.60 -0.48
CA ILE A 516 -22.99 11.29 -1.12
C ILE A 516 -23.01 11.15 -2.65
N SER A 517 -21.87 10.85 -3.29
CA SER A 517 -21.77 10.75 -4.75
C SER A 517 -22.40 9.45 -5.26
N LYS A 518 -23.43 9.57 -6.09
CA LYS A 518 -24.22 8.43 -6.60
C LYS A 518 -24.31 8.38 -8.13
N GLU A 519 -23.67 9.33 -8.82
CA GLU A 519 -23.67 9.39 -10.29
C GLU A 519 -23.00 8.13 -10.86
N LYS A 520 -23.69 7.39 -11.74
CA LYS A 520 -23.13 6.21 -12.40
C LYS A 520 -21.95 6.63 -13.28
N ALA A 521 -20.86 5.90 -13.19
CA ALA A 521 -19.70 6.17 -14.02
C ALA A 521 -19.92 5.70 -15.45
N PRO A 522 -19.50 6.47 -16.47
CA PRO A 522 -19.32 5.93 -17.81
C PRO A 522 -18.24 4.85 -17.81
N LEU A 523 -18.20 4.02 -18.85
CA LEU A 523 -17.20 2.97 -18.99
C LEU A 523 -15.77 3.54 -19.03
N ASP A 524 -15.58 4.64 -19.76
CA ASP A 524 -14.29 5.35 -19.88
C ASP A 524 -14.46 6.85 -19.58
N PRO A 525 -14.53 7.24 -18.30
CA PRO A 525 -14.76 8.65 -17.91
C PRO A 525 -13.60 9.58 -18.23
N TRP A 526 -12.39 9.03 -18.45
CA TRP A 526 -11.15 9.79 -18.56
C TRP A 526 -10.51 9.73 -19.95
N ASP A 527 -11.01 8.88 -20.84
CA ASP A 527 -10.33 8.50 -22.08
C ASP A 527 -8.93 7.94 -21.74
N ALA A 528 -8.96 6.90 -20.90
CA ALA A 528 -7.77 6.32 -20.30
C ALA A 528 -6.98 5.44 -21.30
N ARG A 529 -5.73 5.11 -20.92
CA ARG A 529 -4.75 4.56 -21.87
C ARG A 529 -4.35 3.12 -21.56
N SER A 530 -4.38 2.71 -20.29
CA SER A 530 -3.85 1.44 -19.78
C SER A 530 -4.92 0.33 -19.72
N LEU A 531 -4.45 -0.91 -19.65
CA LEU A 531 -5.25 -2.12 -19.92
C LEU A 531 -6.38 -2.37 -18.90
N GLU A 532 -6.26 -1.90 -17.65
CA GLU A 532 -7.34 -2.03 -16.66
C GLU A 532 -8.64 -1.36 -17.09
N TRP A 533 -8.57 -0.43 -18.02
CA TRP A 533 -9.77 0.22 -18.58
C TRP A 533 -10.47 -0.60 -19.66
N LEU A 534 -9.83 -1.66 -20.20
CA LEU A 534 -10.46 -2.63 -21.10
C LEU A 534 -11.29 -3.67 -20.31
N THR A 535 -12.02 -3.23 -19.32
CA THR A 535 -12.95 -4.03 -18.51
C THR A 535 -14.17 -3.21 -18.15
N THR A 536 -15.25 -3.86 -17.71
CA THR A 536 -16.42 -3.17 -17.15
C THR A 536 -16.06 -2.38 -15.88
N SER A 537 -16.95 -1.53 -15.39
CA SER A 537 -16.76 -0.74 -14.17
C SER A 537 -17.95 -0.96 -13.21
N PRO A 538 -17.81 -1.79 -12.14
CA PRO A 538 -16.67 -2.62 -11.75
C PRO A 538 -16.32 -3.74 -12.76
N PRO A 539 -15.07 -4.26 -12.73
CA PRO A 539 -14.69 -5.42 -13.54
C PRO A 539 -15.44 -6.68 -13.11
N LYS A 540 -15.70 -7.58 -14.07
CA LYS A 540 -16.24 -8.93 -13.83
C LYS A 540 -15.31 -9.70 -12.86
N GLU A 541 -15.80 -10.78 -12.25
CA GLU A 541 -15.01 -11.57 -11.29
C GLU A 541 -13.72 -12.12 -11.93
N HIS A 542 -13.82 -12.59 -13.16
CA HIS A 542 -12.70 -13.12 -13.96
C HIS A 542 -11.90 -12.06 -14.73
N ASN A 543 -12.11 -10.76 -14.48
CA ASN A 543 -11.47 -9.60 -15.10
C ASN A 543 -11.76 -9.47 -16.62
N PHE A 544 -11.28 -10.41 -17.42
CA PHE A 544 -11.32 -10.39 -18.89
C PHE A 544 -12.06 -11.61 -19.44
N ASP A 545 -13.05 -11.39 -20.30
CA ASP A 545 -13.77 -12.46 -20.99
C ASP A 545 -12.84 -13.24 -21.91
N ARG A 546 -11.92 -12.55 -22.57
CA ARG A 546 -10.82 -13.10 -23.36
C ARG A 546 -9.48 -12.60 -22.81
N THR A 547 -8.48 -13.49 -22.77
CA THR A 547 -7.12 -13.06 -22.41
C THR A 547 -6.61 -12.06 -23.45
N PRO A 548 -6.35 -10.78 -23.05
CA PRO A 548 -5.97 -9.75 -24.02
C PRO A 548 -4.57 -10.01 -24.59
N THR A 549 -4.36 -9.67 -25.87
CA THR A 549 -3.03 -9.61 -26.47
C THR A 549 -2.57 -8.16 -26.53
N VAL A 550 -1.37 -7.88 -26.03
CA VAL A 550 -0.83 -6.52 -25.86
C VAL A 550 0.18 -6.20 -26.97
N HIS A 551 -0.12 -5.16 -27.75
CA HIS A 551 0.70 -4.71 -28.88
C HIS A 551 1.51 -3.45 -28.54
N ALA A 552 0.97 -2.57 -27.70
CA ALA A 552 1.55 -1.27 -27.35
C ALA A 552 1.65 -1.07 -25.83
N LEU A 553 2.40 -0.06 -25.41
CA LEU A 553 2.47 0.36 -24.00
C LEU A 553 1.11 0.89 -23.53
N ASP A 554 0.50 1.78 -24.31
CA ASP A 554 -0.81 2.37 -24.07
C ASP A 554 -1.88 1.57 -24.85
N GLU A 555 -2.07 0.30 -24.51
CA GLU A 555 -2.85 -0.65 -25.31
C GLU A 555 -4.28 -0.19 -25.60
N VAL A 556 -5.00 0.33 -24.59
CA VAL A 556 -6.38 0.79 -24.77
C VAL A 556 -6.44 2.02 -25.67
N PHE A 557 -5.49 2.94 -25.53
CA PHE A 557 -5.38 4.08 -26.43
C PHE A 557 -5.09 3.62 -27.86
N HIS A 558 -4.15 2.70 -28.04
CA HIS A 558 -3.78 2.14 -29.33
C HIS A 558 -4.96 1.42 -30.02
N ARG A 559 -5.83 0.75 -29.26
CA ARG A 559 -7.04 0.11 -29.78
C ARG A 559 -8.13 1.12 -30.15
N LYS A 560 -8.26 2.21 -29.38
CA LYS A 560 -9.26 3.25 -29.62
C LYS A 560 -8.90 4.18 -30.76
N TYR A 561 -7.63 4.46 -30.97
CA TYR A 561 -7.15 5.52 -31.88
C TYR A 561 -6.14 4.99 -32.89
N GLU A 562 -6.21 5.52 -34.11
CA GLU A 562 -5.23 5.32 -35.16
C GLU A 562 -4.51 6.64 -35.44
N ASP A 563 -3.19 6.59 -35.57
CA ASP A 563 -2.40 7.74 -35.95
C ASP A 563 -2.38 7.86 -37.47
N VAL A 564 -3.02 8.89 -37.99
CA VAL A 564 -3.11 9.20 -39.43
C VAL A 564 -2.22 10.39 -39.78
N GLY A 565 -1.35 10.82 -38.88
CA GLY A 565 -0.38 11.89 -39.11
C GLY A 565 0.73 11.48 -40.07
N GLU A 566 1.34 12.44 -40.75
CA GLU A 566 2.49 12.25 -41.63
C GLU A 566 3.77 12.77 -40.97
N GLY A 567 4.83 11.98 -40.99
CA GLY A 567 6.14 12.33 -40.43
C GLY A 567 6.11 12.42 -38.90
N ASP A 568 6.56 13.57 -38.35
CA ASP A 568 6.60 13.81 -36.90
C ASP A 568 5.29 14.42 -36.35
N GLU A 569 4.29 14.68 -37.22
CA GLU A 569 2.98 15.18 -36.79
C GLU A 569 2.05 14.02 -36.47
N HIS A 570 1.69 13.89 -35.21
CA HIS A 570 0.72 12.91 -34.74
C HIS A 570 -0.72 13.47 -34.85
N ASN A 571 -1.56 12.80 -35.61
CA ASN A 571 -2.97 13.12 -35.75
C ASN A 571 -3.82 11.87 -35.51
N TYR A 572 -4.43 11.77 -34.33
CA TYR A 572 -5.18 10.60 -33.91
C TYR A 572 -6.65 10.69 -34.30
N VAL A 573 -7.13 9.69 -35.01
CA VAL A 573 -8.54 9.50 -35.35
C VAL A 573 -9.11 8.33 -34.57
N GLN A 574 -10.26 8.53 -33.92
CA GLN A 574 -10.93 7.45 -33.20
C GLN A 574 -11.47 6.41 -34.16
N ARG A 575 -11.05 5.13 -34.00
CA ARG A 575 -11.48 3.97 -34.79
C ARG A 575 -12.48 3.07 -34.05
N ALA A 576 -12.44 3.07 -32.72
CA ALA A 576 -13.36 2.31 -31.90
C ALA A 576 -13.65 3.03 -30.57
N THR A 577 -14.82 2.82 -30.02
CA THR A 577 -15.18 3.20 -28.66
C THR A 577 -14.79 2.06 -27.69
N LEU A 578 -14.69 2.36 -26.39
CA LEU A 578 -14.44 1.30 -25.40
C LEU A 578 -15.60 0.29 -25.36
N GLU A 579 -16.83 0.73 -25.58
CA GLU A 579 -18.01 -0.14 -25.63
C GLU A 579 -17.93 -1.16 -26.77
N GLU A 580 -17.55 -0.72 -27.97
CA GLU A 580 -17.32 -1.60 -29.13
C GLU A 580 -16.20 -2.61 -28.85
N LEU A 581 -15.10 -2.17 -28.22
CA LEU A 581 -14.00 -3.06 -27.86
C LEU A 581 -14.43 -4.11 -26.83
N LEU A 582 -15.24 -3.75 -25.83
CA LEU A 582 -15.75 -4.71 -24.85
C LEU A 582 -16.73 -5.70 -25.45
N LEU A 583 -17.59 -5.28 -26.38
CA LEU A 583 -18.48 -6.18 -27.12
C LEU A 583 -17.69 -7.17 -28.00
N GLU A 584 -16.58 -6.72 -28.61
CA GLU A 584 -15.69 -7.59 -29.37
C GLU A 584 -15.01 -8.64 -28.46
N GLU A 585 -14.51 -8.24 -27.29
CA GLU A 585 -13.90 -9.17 -26.33
C GLU A 585 -14.93 -10.18 -25.78
N GLU A 586 -16.17 -9.76 -25.52
CA GLU A 586 -17.26 -10.64 -25.08
C GLU A 586 -17.69 -11.62 -26.18
N ALA A 587 -17.78 -11.19 -27.44
CA ALA A 587 -18.11 -12.04 -28.57
C ALA A 587 -17.07 -13.14 -28.85
N HIS A 588 -15.83 -12.95 -28.38
CA HIS A 588 -14.73 -13.90 -28.54
C HIS A 588 -14.27 -14.45 -27.18
N ALA A 589 -15.16 -14.50 -26.18
CA ALA A 589 -14.86 -14.99 -24.84
C ALA A 589 -14.24 -16.40 -24.85
N ASP A 590 -13.31 -16.65 -23.94
CA ASP A 590 -12.69 -17.96 -23.78
C ASP A 590 -13.72 -18.98 -23.27
N ALA A 591 -13.77 -20.16 -23.91
CA ALA A 591 -14.80 -21.18 -23.68
C ALA A 591 -14.83 -21.72 -22.22
N HIS A 592 -13.69 -21.70 -21.52
CA HIS A 592 -13.57 -22.19 -20.15
C HIS A 592 -12.77 -21.22 -19.32
N ILE A 593 -13.45 -20.54 -18.39
CA ILE A 593 -12.81 -19.66 -17.41
C ILE A 593 -12.88 -20.37 -16.06
N HIS A 594 -11.73 -20.79 -15.54
CA HIS A 594 -11.63 -21.41 -14.22
C HIS A 594 -11.05 -20.42 -13.21
N LEU A 595 -11.78 -20.17 -12.11
CA LEU A 595 -11.35 -19.37 -10.98
C LEU A 595 -11.31 -20.23 -9.73
N PRO A 596 -10.34 -20.00 -8.82
CA PRO A 596 -10.27 -20.70 -7.55
C PRO A 596 -11.45 -20.33 -6.64
N GLY A 597 -12.11 -21.32 -6.07
CA GLY A 597 -13.21 -21.13 -5.14
C GLY A 597 -12.76 -20.54 -3.80
N PRO A 598 -13.70 -19.96 -3.01
CA PRO A 598 -13.45 -19.40 -1.69
C PRO A 598 -12.88 -20.42 -0.70
N SER A 599 -12.27 -19.96 0.41
CA SER A 599 -11.64 -20.82 1.41
C SER A 599 -11.85 -20.28 2.84
N TYR A 600 -12.09 -21.19 3.82
CA TYR A 600 -12.17 -20.83 5.24
C TYR A 600 -10.79 -20.72 5.91
N TRP A 601 -9.78 -21.39 5.38
CA TRP A 601 -8.54 -21.64 6.09
C TRP A 601 -7.64 -20.41 6.24
N PRO A 602 -7.59 -19.46 5.29
CA PRO A 602 -6.80 -18.25 5.45
C PRO A 602 -7.14 -17.43 6.70
N ILE A 603 -8.43 -17.20 6.98
CA ILE A 603 -8.86 -16.44 8.16
C ILE A 603 -8.60 -17.22 9.46
N VAL A 604 -8.80 -18.55 9.47
CA VAL A 604 -8.56 -19.39 10.65
C VAL A 604 -7.08 -19.42 11.01
N LEU A 605 -6.21 -19.61 10.01
CA LEU A 605 -4.76 -19.59 10.21
C LEU A 605 -4.29 -18.24 10.75
N ALA A 606 -4.75 -17.16 10.12
CA ALA A 606 -4.39 -15.81 10.51
C ALA A 606 -4.81 -15.47 11.94
N PHE A 607 -5.98 -15.94 12.38
CA PHE A 607 -6.46 -15.76 13.76
C PHE A 607 -5.59 -16.45 14.81
N GLY A 608 -5.00 -17.59 14.49
CA GLY A 608 -4.10 -18.31 15.42
C GLY A 608 -2.84 -17.51 15.79
N LEU A 609 -2.34 -16.63 14.90
CA LEU A 609 -1.11 -15.87 15.14
C LEU A 609 -1.22 -14.88 16.32
N PRO A 610 -2.22 -13.98 16.39
CA PRO A 610 -2.35 -13.10 17.55
C PRO A 610 -2.67 -13.87 18.84
N VAL A 611 -3.37 -15.01 18.78
CA VAL A 611 -3.56 -15.86 19.96
C VAL A 611 -2.21 -16.34 20.50
N MET A 612 -1.29 -16.78 19.63
CA MET A 612 0.09 -17.09 20.04
C MET A 612 0.80 -15.88 20.62
N ALA A 613 0.66 -14.72 20.00
CA ALA A 613 1.31 -13.48 20.44
C ALA A 613 0.81 -13.03 21.82
N TYR A 614 -0.49 -13.11 22.11
CA TYR A 614 -1.00 -12.92 23.47
C TYR A 614 -0.40 -13.94 24.45
N GLY A 615 -0.10 -15.14 23.97
CA GLY A 615 0.55 -16.18 24.77
C GLY A 615 1.97 -15.81 25.19
N VAL A 616 2.74 -15.16 24.32
CA VAL A 616 4.08 -14.66 24.65
C VAL A 616 4.02 -13.61 25.76
N ILE A 617 3.00 -12.73 25.73
CA ILE A 617 2.86 -11.65 26.71
C ILE A 617 2.28 -12.14 28.05
N TYR A 618 1.30 -13.04 28.04
CA TYR A 618 0.50 -13.31 29.24
C TYR A 618 0.61 -14.73 29.78
N THR A 619 0.58 -15.77 28.91
CA THR A 619 0.57 -17.18 29.38
C THR A 619 0.89 -18.18 28.27
N THR A 620 1.77 -19.10 28.53
CA THR A 620 2.20 -20.16 27.59
C THR A 620 1.03 -21.00 27.03
N TRP A 621 -0.08 -21.13 27.76
CA TRP A 621 -1.24 -21.89 27.26
C TRP A 621 -1.86 -21.29 26.00
N LEU A 622 -1.84 -19.95 25.86
CA LEU A 622 -2.31 -19.33 24.64
C LEU A 622 -1.38 -19.59 23.45
N ILE A 623 -0.07 -19.77 23.68
CA ILE A 623 0.85 -20.21 22.62
C ILE A 623 0.43 -21.59 22.11
N VAL A 624 0.16 -22.53 23.02
CA VAL A 624 -0.26 -23.90 22.66
C VAL A 624 -1.60 -23.89 21.91
N ILE A 625 -2.57 -23.10 22.39
CA ILE A 625 -3.88 -22.98 21.73
C ILE A 625 -3.73 -22.35 20.34
N GLY A 626 -3.01 -21.24 20.22
CA GLY A 626 -2.79 -20.55 18.94
C GLY A 626 -2.03 -21.43 17.95
N ALA A 627 -0.99 -22.14 18.42
CA ALA A 627 -0.25 -23.10 17.59
C ALA A 627 -1.15 -24.25 17.12
N ALA A 628 -2.03 -24.78 17.98
CA ALA A 628 -3.00 -25.80 17.60
C ALA A 628 -3.97 -25.29 16.51
N ILE A 629 -4.44 -24.04 16.61
CA ILE A 629 -5.29 -23.40 15.58
C ILE A 629 -4.51 -23.30 14.26
N VAL A 630 -3.27 -22.80 14.28
CA VAL A 630 -2.42 -22.65 13.09
C VAL A 630 -2.19 -24.01 12.43
N VAL A 631 -1.78 -25.03 13.20
CA VAL A 631 -1.54 -26.38 12.68
C VAL A 631 -2.81 -26.99 12.10
N ALA A 632 -3.93 -26.91 12.81
CA ALA A 632 -5.22 -27.39 12.30
C ALA A 632 -5.63 -26.69 11.00
N ALA A 633 -5.42 -25.37 10.92
CA ALA A 633 -5.70 -24.61 9.70
C ALA A 633 -4.76 -24.99 8.54
N MET A 634 -3.48 -25.24 8.80
CA MET A 634 -2.53 -25.72 7.78
C MET A 634 -2.93 -27.09 7.22
N PHE A 635 -3.32 -28.04 8.08
CA PHE A 635 -3.83 -29.33 7.63
C PHE A 635 -5.14 -29.19 6.86
N GLY A 636 -6.10 -28.39 7.37
CA GLY A 636 -7.35 -28.16 6.67
C GLY A 636 -7.14 -27.53 5.28
N TRP A 637 -6.20 -26.56 5.18
CA TRP A 637 -5.84 -25.96 3.90
C TRP A 637 -5.18 -26.96 2.94
N ALA A 638 -4.26 -27.79 3.43
CA ALA A 638 -3.57 -28.80 2.62
C ALA A 638 -4.51 -29.90 2.10
N LEU A 639 -5.57 -30.20 2.85
CA LEU A 639 -6.56 -31.22 2.52
C LEU A 639 -7.80 -30.66 1.79
N GLU A 640 -7.89 -29.34 1.65
CA GLU A 640 -8.98 -28.69 0.92
C GLU A 640 -8.89 -29.07 -0.58
N PRO A 641 -10.01 -29.49 -1.22
CA PRO A 641 -10.01 -29.85 -2.64
C PRO A 641 -9.42 -28.75 -3.51
N ALA A 642 -8.63 -29.13 -4.53
CA ALA A 642 -8.02 -28.18 -5.45
C ALA A 642 -9.08 -27.45 -6.29
N ASP A 643 -10.09 -28.18 -6.73
CA ASP A 643 -11.18 -27.68 -7.55
C ASP A 643 -12.42 -27.41 -6.69
N SER A 644 -12.97 -26.21 -6.79
CA SER A 644 -14.40 -26.02 -6.59
C SER A 644 -15.09 -26.79 -7.72
N GLU A 645 -16.19 -27.49 -7.46
CA GLU A 645 -17.06 -27.96 -8.53
C GLU A 645 -17.25 -26.78 -9.52
N PRO A 646 -17.08 -26.98 -10.84
CA PRO A 646 -17.33 -25.92 -11.78
C PRO A 646 -18.73 -25.39 -11.44
N ALA A 647 -18.84 -24.09 -11.18
CA ALA A 647 -20.13 -23.46 -11.28
C ALA A 647 -20.58 -23.78 -12.70
N ASP A 648 -21.64 -24.58 -12.85
CA ASP A 648 -22.23 -24.89 -14.13
C ASP A 648 -22.61 -23.56 -14.79
N PHE A 649 -21.67 -22.96 -15.47
CA PHE A 649 -21.94 -21.95 -16.47
C PHE A 649 -22.42 -22.74 -17.71
N ASP A 650 -23.67 -23.18 -17.65
CA ASP A 650 -24.38 -23.51 -18.88
C ASP A 650 -24.41 -22.23 -19.70
N PRO A 651 -23.79 -22.20 -20.88
CA PRO A 651 -24.01 -21.10 -21.79
C PRO A 651 -25.53 -21.03 -22.03
N PRO A 652 -26.12 -19.83 -22.09
CA PRO A 652 -27.55 -19.72 -22.34
C PRO A 652 -27.87 -20.54 -23.60
N PRO A 653 -28.97 -21.36 -23.58
CA PRO A 653 -29.29 -22.23 -24.65
C PRO A 653 -29.33 -21.41 -25.96
N THR A 654 -28.55 -21.82 -26.96
CA THR A 654 -28.60 -21.27 -28.28
C THR A 654 -29.91 -21.74 -28.95
N ASP A 655 -31.02 -21.22 -28.46
CA ASP A 655 -32.29 -21.37 -29.14
C ASP A 655 -32.24 -20.53 -30.43
N GLY A 656 -32.15 -21.24 -31.56
CA GLY A 656 -32.45 -20.67 -32.84
C GLY A 656 -33.94 -20.25 -32.88
N GLY A 657 -34.22 -19.03 -32.46
CA GLY A 657 -35.55 -18.45 -32.46
C GLY A 657 -35.46 -16.94 -32.32
N GLU A 658 -35.91 -16.25 -33.33
CA GLU A 658 -36.08 -14.80 -33.41
C GLU A 658 -36.48 -14.17 -32.06
N SER A 659 -35.58 -13.45 -31.41
CA SER A 659 -35.92 -12.63 -30.26
C SER A 659 -36.08 -11.18 -30.68
N THR A 660 -37.26 -10.71 -30.56
CA THR A 660 -37.73 -9.34 -30.69
C THR A 660 -36.92 -8.39 -29.80
N SER A 661 -36.36 -7.37 -30.42
CA SER A 661 -35.64 -6.22 -29.88
C SER A 661 -36.50 -5.32 -28.97
N LYS A 662 -36.97 -5.80 -27.82
CA LYS A 662 -37.82 -4.98 -26.92
C LYS A 662 -37.53 -5.04 -25.43
N GLU A 663 -36.50 -5.75 -24.96
CA GLU A 663 -36.25 -5.85 -23.50
C GLU A 663 -34.98 -5.15 -22.97
N LEU A 664 -34.23 -4.46 -23.78
CA LEU A 664 -33.01 -3.74 -23.36
C LEU A 664 -33.24 -2.29 -22.90
N ALA A 665 -34.47 -1.88 -22.63
CA ALA A 665 -34.78 -0.50 -22.21
C ALA A 665 -35.05 -0.33 -20.70
N ASN A 666 -35.00 -1.40 -19.88
CA ASN A 666 -35.35 -1.32 -18.47
C ASN A 666 -34.50 -2.26 -17.57
N VAL A 667 -33.19 -2.12 -17.55
CA VAL A 667 -32.38 -2.56 -16.41
C VAL A 667 -31.29 -1.51 -16.12
#